data_313c38cb468583188cdd0bc2e732976a
#
_entry.id   313c38cb468583188cdd0bc2e732976a
#
_cell.length_a   1.000
_cell.length_b   1.000
_cell.length_c   1.000
_cell.angle_alpha   90.00
_cell.angle_beta   90.00
_cell.angle_gamma   90.00
#
_symmetry.space_group_name_H-M   'P 1'
#
loop_
_entity.id
_entity.type
_entity.pdbx_description
1 polymer ?
#
loop_
_entity_poly.entity_id
_entity_poly.type
_entity_poly.pdbx_seq_one_letter_code
_entity_poly.pdbx_strand_id
1 'polypeptide(L)'
;MNEVVSPGGVHPRGQALPLRARVTRGDASQRVMAHYRLRTAGAFGPWQQALLTQQAAHAGRVHERLIDSSADGIELYFTTQDDETEIESITIVPPPAVRRASVSIAPPEYAAARVPTRDMELGPGLDSRAVTETASLVGSDVELHFTFNKALPVAPEAAHEAWLRRTLGWHEGDLPRFAVDPQDGRRWSLRWTLDQTRALTLDLMDEHGLRNTEPIVYRIEAASDAPPSVTLMKPQADEAVLASAIVPLAAEAQDDVAVSSLAVEARLQRAGDPRVPDMEHQPLWHYGGAETIDSPLARLETSLSLPQLPMKLAEGDVLHVVAVATDNFEQEGEARGPSYSASRRLRIIGELEFATQMRRQLGVVRQNAIRMETLQAELQESISEDGVQPGVERAQAQLTERIAAQREAVEELAQQMERNRLDDRQLESLLQQSRDLLDFAGRAANRATEAIGSPASRSENEAEREAAQQDIAEAQQEVRDELADLIELLDRDEDTWVVTRRLEGLMEEQSRLAEATAQLADRTVGQSLSDLSREDLTELDRLARRQRELRDEARQLIDNLRERAQSMENVDQRAASGMRNAARTGEQRELDRDMQNAAERAAQNQLRAAQQGQQQAAQTMQRMLQEMQETQQARAEQLLRQLASLIESIDRLIFVQENEIVALARAVEDGDFTGRDRSMIRLNQNTQAVAG
;
A
#
# COMPACT_ATOMS: atom_id res chain seq x y z
N MET A 1 28.60 -35.30 -74.03
CA MET A 1 27.55 -34.69 -73.16
C MET A 1 27.87 -35.09 -71.72
N ASN A 2 28.15 -34.19 -70.78
CA ASN A 2 28.30 -34.55 -69.38
C ASN A 2 28.12 -33.36 -68.51
N GLU A 3 27.10 -33.40 -67.67
CA GLU A 3 27.12 -32.87 -66.30
C GLU A 3 25.78 -33.14 -65.64
N VAL A 4 25.77 -34.19 -64.84
CA VAL A 4 24.74 -34.30 -63.77
C VAL A 4 25.25 -33.49 -62.60
N VAL A 5 24.55 -32.44 -62.22
CA VAL A 5 24.95 -31.57 -61.13
C VAL A 5 24.32 -32.09 -59.85
N SER A 6 24.98 -33.06 -59.26
CA SER A 6 24.82 -33.37 -57.85
C SER A 6 26.22 -33.70 -57.30
N PRO A 7 26.78 -32.84 -56.45
CA PRO A 7 28.11 -33.12 -55.90
C PRO A 7 28.06 -34.42 -55.07
N GLY A 8 28.88 -35.38 -55.49
CA GLY A 8 29.01 -36.65 -54.75
C GLY A 8 27.92 -37.72 -54.96
N GLY A 9 27.06 -37.60 -55.95
CA GLY A 9 26.06 -38.63 -56.24
C GLY A 9 24.93 -38.77 -55.19
N VAL A 10 24.74 -37.75 -54.32
CA VAL A 10 23.70 -37.72 -53.29
C VAL A 10 22.87 -36.45 -53.40
N HIS A 11 21.54 -36.61 -53.25
CA HIS A 11 20.61 -35.48 -53.29
C HIS A 11 19.67 -35.49 -52.04
N PRO A 12 19.31 -34.31 -51.49
CA PRO A 12 18.40 -34.25 -50.38
C PRO A 12 16.97 -34.61 -50.78
N ARG A 13 16.34 -35.49 -50.02
CA ARG A 13 14.92 -35.83 -50.19
C ARG A 13 14.02 -34.64 -49.90
N GLY A 14 12.99 -34.42 -50.74
CA GLY A 14 12.04 -33.31 -50.58
C GLY A 14 12.44 -32.04 -51.31
N GLN A 15 13.66 -31.95 -51.85
CA GLN A 15 14.06 -30.87 -52.73
C GLN A 15 13.96 -31.31 -54.18
N ALA A 16 13.52 -30.43 -55.10
CA ALA A 16 13.46 -30.74 -56.52
C ALA A 16 14.86 -31.08 -57.06
N LEU A 17 15.00 -32.25 -57.69
CA LEU A 17 16.27 -32.69 -58.29
C LEU A 17 16.39 -32.12 -59.69
N PRO A 18 17.39 -31.26 -59.95
CA PRO A 18 17.64 -30.76 -61.31
C PRO A 18 18.36 -31.80 -62.14
N LEU A 19 17.68 -32.38 -63.14
CA LEU A 19 18.30 -33.15 -64.19
C LEU A 19 18.91 -32.16 -65.20
N ARG A 20 20.24 -32.08 -65.28
CA ARG A 20 20.93 -31.09 -66.07
C ARG A 20 21.93 -31.77 -66.99
N ALA A 21 21.77 -31.49 -68.30
CA ALA A 21 22.68 -31.95 -69.31
C ALA A 21 23.31 -30.78 -70.08
N ARG A 22 24.60 -30.87 -70.39
CA ARG A 22 25.31 -29.88 -71.22
C ARG A 22 25.72 -30.45 -72.56
N VAL A 23 25.28 -29.80 -73.62
CA VAL A 23 25.72 -30.11 -74.95
C VAL A 23 27.08 -29.53 -75.25
N THR A 24 28.14 -30.34 -75.25
CA THR A 24 29.51 -29.91 -75.41
C THR A 24 29.92 -29.74 -76.87
N ARG A 25 29.36 -30.51 -77.80
CA ARG A 25 29.61 -30.44 -79.27
C ARG A 25 28.29 -30.49 -79.98
N GLY A 26 28.20 -29.94 -81.21
CA GLY A 26 27.01 -29.90 -82.02
C GLY A 26 26.16 -28.66 -81.81
N ASP A 27 24.90 -28.74 -82.32
CA ASP A 27 23.93 -27.64 -82.20
C ASP A 27 23.35 -27.56 -80.80
N ALA A 28 23.43 -26.36 -80.18
CA ALA A 28 22.90 -26.10 -78.84
C ALA A 28 21.39 -26.24 -78.76
N SER A 29 20.66 -26.16 -79.86
CA SER A 29 19.19 -26.30 -80.01
C SER A 29 18.69 -27.74 -80.04
N GLN A 30 19.56 -28.75 -80.03
CA GLN A 30 19.16 -30.15 -80.04
C GLN A 30 18.21 -30.47 -78.89
N ARG A 31 17.27 -31.36 -79.13
CA ARG A 31 16.40 -31.90 -78.10
C ARG A 31 17.20 -32.86 -77.24
N VAL A 32 17.24 -32.54 -75.89
CA VAL A 32 17.82 -33.43 -74.94
C VAL A 32 16.72 -34.07 -74.09
N MET A 33 16.73 -35.41 -74.06
CA MET A 33 15.81 -36.23 -73.28
C MET A 33 16.54 -36.80 -72.10
N ALA A 34 15.95 -36.70 -70.90
CA ALA A 34 16.34 -37.48 -69.74
C ALA A 34 15.53 -38.77 -69.68
N HIS A 35 16.20 -39.88 -69.56
CA HIS A 35 15.62 -41.14 -69.16
C HIS A 35 15.97 -41.44 -67.75
N TYR A 36 14.98 -41.67 -66.88
CA TYR A 36 15.21 -41.91 -65.51
C TYR A 36 14.27 -42.97 -64.89
N ARG A 37 14.70 -43.64 -63.89
CA ARG A 37 13.85 -44.53 -63.11
C ARG A 37 14.11 -44.27 -61.60
N LEU A 38 13.01 -44.23 -60.87
CA LEU A 38 13.07 -43.99 -59.44
C LEU A 38 13.20 -45.32 -58.68
N ARG A 39 13.99 -45.30 -57.61
CA ARG A 39 14.10 -46.41 -56.66
C ARG A 39 13.26 -46.04 -55.43
N THR A 40 12.26 -46.90 -55.12
CA THR A 40 11.39 -46.75 -53.97
C THR A 40 11.37 -48.07 -53.19
N ALA A 41 11.62 -48.00 -51.85
CA ALA A 41 11.72 -49.18 -50.99
C ALA A 41 12.69 -50.25 -51.55
N GLY A 42 13.81 -49.82 -52.13
CA GLY A 42 14.85 -50.69 -52.67
C GLY A 42 14.63 -51.28 -54.08
N ALA A 43 13.46 -51.12 -54.68
CA ALA A 43 13.14 -51.61 -56.03
C ALA A 43 13.10 -50.40 -57.03
N PHE A 44 13.59 -50.66 -58.25
CA PHE A 44 13.46 -49.70 -59.36
C PHE A 44 12.12 -49.84 -60.04
N GLY A 45 11.49 -48.67 -60.28
CA GLY A 45 10.31 -48.57 -61.13
C GLY A 45 10.64 -48.61 -62.61
N PRO A 46 9.63 -48.49 -63.53
CA PRO A 46 9.84 -48.40 -64.95
C PRO A 46 10.63 -47.13 -65.32
N TRP A 47 11.32 -47.19 -66.48
CA TRP A 47 11.97 -46.07 -67.07
C TRP A 47 10.93 -45.02 -67.56
N GLN A 48 11.16 -43.76 -67.17
CA GLN A 48 10.39 -42.59 -67.54
C GLN A 48 11.24 -41.71 -68.46
N GLN A 49 10.60 -40.87 -69.25
CA GLN A 49 11.27 -39.93 -70.13
C GLN A 49 10.79 -38.51 -69.88
N ALA A 50 11.71 -37.57 -69.91
CA ALA A 50 11.40 -36.14 -69.71
C ALA A 50 12.22 -35.30 -70.66
N LEU A 51 11.55 -34.40 -71.40
CA LEU A 51 12.21 -33.42 -72.22
C LEU A 51 12.85 -32.33 -71.30
N LEU A 52 14.10 -32.07 -71.54
CA LEU A 52 14.78 -30.97 -70.82
C LEU A 52 14.56 -29.63 -71.53
N THR A 53 14.35 -28.59 -70.83
CA THR A 53 14.17 -27.22 -71.36
C THR A 53 15.52 -26.54 -71.48
N GLN A 54 15.79 -25.94 -72.61
CA GLN A 54 17.01 -25.19 -72.85
C GLN A 54 17.04 -23.94 -71.98
N GLN A 55 18.14 -23.73 -71.26
CA GLN A 55 18.35 -22.56 -70.41
C GLN A 55 18.97 -21.42 -71.25
N ALA A 56 18.43 -20.20 -71.15
CA ALA A 56 18.96 -19.02 -71.86
C ALA A 56 20.39 -18.66 -71.36
N ALA A 57 20.74 -19.04 -70.14
CA ALA A 57 22.09 -18.94 -69.58
C ALA A 57 23.07 -19.89 -70.31
N HIS A 58 24.37 -19.62 -70.30
CA HIS A 58 25.42 -20.46 -70.88
C HIS A 58 25.34 -20.67 -72.38
N ALA A 59 24.92 -19.63 -73.12
CA ALA A 59 24.74 -19.65 -74.56
C ALA A 59 23.78 -20.79 -75.09
N GLY A 60 22.76 -21.15 -74.31
CA GLY A 60 21.79 -22.14 -74.58
C GLY A 60 22.31 -23.59 -74.63
N ARG A 61 23.51 -23.87 -74.18
CA ARG A 61 24.10 -25.23 -74.18
C ARG A 61 23.71 -26.10 -72.98
N VAL A 62 23.02 -25.53 -71.97
CA VAL A 62 22.54 -26.23 -70.72
C VAL A 62 21.04 -26.49 -70.90
N HIS A 63 20.64 -27.74 -70.73
CA HIS A 63 19.22 -28.19 -70.70
C HIS A 63 18.91 -28.71 -69.32
N GLU A 64 17.78 -28.32 -68.71
CA GLU A 64 17.42 -28.66 -67.35
C GLU A 64 15.93 -29.04 -67.25
N ARG A 65 15.66 -29.96 -66.33
CA ARG A 65 14.32 -30.33 -65.87
C ARG A 65 14.36 -30.63 -64.37
N LEU A 66 13.43 -30.06 -63.60
CA LEU A 66 13.23 -30.42 -62.22
C LEU A 66 12.30 -31.62 -62.07
N ILE A 67 12.70 -32.58 -61.28
CA ILE A 67 11.85 -33.74 -60.91
C ILE A 67 11.70 -33.85 -59.40
N ASP A 68 10.64 -34.55 -58.95
CA ASP A 68 10.40 -34.81 -57.57
C ASP A 68 11.43 -35.80 -56.98
N SER A 69 11.95 -35.53 -55.80
CA SER A 69 12.93 -36.32 -55.08
C SER A 69 12.36 -37.09 -53.89
N SER A 70 11.12 -37.54 -53.97
CA SER A 70 10.48 -38.36 -52.92
C SER A 70 10.99 -39.80 -52.83
N ALA A 71 11.67 -40.29 -53.85
CA ALA A 71 12.25 -41.66 -53.96
C ALA A 71 13.52 -41.84 -53.05
N ASP A 72 14.04 -43.04 -52.98
CA ASP A 72 15.29 -43.37 -52.22
C ASP A 72 16.52 -43.24 -53.13
N GLY A 73 16.32 -43.15 -54.44
CA GLY A 73 17.39 -42.99 -55.45
C GLY A 73 16.81 -42.89 -56.84
N ILE A 74 17.69 -42.54 -57.75
CA ILE A 74 17.36 -42.40 -59.17
C ILE A 74 18.53 -42.93 -59.98
N GLU A 75 18.23 -43.66 -61.06
CA GLU A 75 19.15 -43.89 -62.17
C GLU A 75 18.69 -43.06 -63.35
N LEU A 76 19.63 -42.48 -64.06
CA LEU A 76 19.33 -41.59 -65.16
C LEU A 76 20.44 -41.65 -66.21
N TYR A 77 20.05 -41.36 -67.47
CA TYR A 77 20.94 -41.08 -68.61
C TYR A 77 20.27 -40.10 -69.55
N PHE A 78 21.08 -39.44 -70.34
CA PHE A 78 20.57 -38.46 -71.31
C PHE A 78 20.79 -38.94 -72.76
N THR A 79 19.83 -38.62 -73.59
CA THR A 79 19.95 -38.89 -75.06
C THR A 79 19.71 -37.62 -75.87
N THR A 80 20.41 -37.53 -77.00
CA THR A 80 20.16 -36.59 -78.09
C THR A 80 19.82 -37.41 -79.37
N GLN A 81 19.79 -36.83 -80.56
CA GLN A 81 19.56 -37.53 -81.74
C GLN A 81 20.70 -38.47 -82.13
N ASP A 82 21.91 -38.21 -81.71
CA ASP A 82 23.17 -38.83 -82.10
C ASP A 82 24.10 -39.27 -80.98
N ASP A 83 23.71 -39.07 -79.71
CA ASP A 83 24.54 -39.38 -78.59
C ASP A 83 23.74 -39.82 -77.32
N GLU A 84 24.33 -40.69 -76.51
CA GLU A 84 23.77 -41.18 -75.22
C GLU A 84 24.84 -41.17 -74.14
N THR A 85 24.43 -40.83 -72.96
CA THR A 85 25.34 -40.85 -71.77
C THR A 85 25.30 -42.20 -71.07
N GLU A 86 26.33 -42.50 -70.26
CA GLU A 86 26.30 -43.64 -69.35
C GLU A 86 25.20 -43.46 -68.32
N ILE A 87 24.72 -44.54 -67.72
CA ILE A 87 23.73 -44.53 -66.62
C ILE A 87 24.45 -44.07 -65.35
N GLU A 88 23.95 -42.99 -64.80
CA GLU A 88 24.39 -42.47 -63.52
C GLU A 88 23.37 -42.78 -62.42
N SER A 89 23.84 -43.02 -61.18
CA SER A 89 22.99 -43.32 -60.05
C SER A 89 23.15 -42.25 -58.98
N ILE A 90 22.06 -41.65 -58.55
CA ILE A 90 22.04 -40.68 -57.48
C ILE A 90 21.25 -41.28 -56.32
N THR A 91 21.83 -41.26 -55.15
CA THR A 91 21.17 -41.68 -53.91
C THR A 91 20.41 -40.48 -53.31
N ILE A 92 19.13 -40.63 -53.00
CA ILE A 92 18.29 -39.63 -52.40
C ILE A 92 18.13 -39.96 -50.92
N VAL A 93 18.63 -39.08 -50.04
CA VAL A 93 18.58 -39.28 -48.61
C VAL A 93 17.88 -38.11 -47.90
N PRO A 94 17.15 -38.35 -46.80
CA PRO A 94 16.55 -37.25 -46.07
C PRO A 94 17.67 -36.38 -45.47
N PRO A 95 17.57 -35.05 -45.53
CA PRO A 95 18.51 -34.17 -44.86
C PRO A 95 18.47 -34.39 -43.33
N PRO A 96 19.52 -34.04 -42.60
CA PRO A 96 19.48 -34.09 -41.16
C PRO A 96 18.40 -33.21 -40.58
N ALA A 97 17.64 -33.74 -39.63
CA ALA A 97 16.53 -33.03 -38.98
C ALA A 97 16.39 -33.45 -37.53
N VAL A 98 15.93 -32.53 -36.69
CA VAL A 98 15.54 -32.83 -35.30
C VAL A 98 14.17 -33.51 -35.33
N ARG A 99 14.07 -34.72 -34.75
CA ARG A 99 12.79 -35.42 -34.56
C ARG A 99 12.10 -35.06 -33.27
N ARG A 100 12.91 -34.91 -32.19
CA ARG A 100 12.45 -34.55 -30.85
C ARG A 100 13.54 -33.70 -30.21
N ALA A 101 13.11 -32.69 -29.53
CA ALA A 101 13.96 -31.93 -28.60
C ALA A 101 13.22 -31.82 -27.26
N SER A 102 13.94 -31.92 -26.15
CA SER A 102 13.39 -31.65 -24.82
C SER A 102 14.43 -30.93 -23.99
N VAL A 103 13.98 -30.09 -23.09
CA VAL A 103 14.85 -29.36 -22.17
C VAL A 103 14.38 -29.60 -20.74
N SER A 104 15.35 -29.84 -19.86
CA SER A 104 15.18 -29.86 -18.41
C SER A 104 15.94 -28.66 -17.85
N ILE A 105 15.27 -27.83 -17.06
CA ILE A 105 15.85 -26.65 -16.43
C ILE A 105 15.66 -26.78 -14.92
N ALA A 106 16.75 -27.02 -14.22
CA ALA A 106 16.81 -27.05 -12.76
C ALA A 106 17.19 -25.67 -12.23
N PRO A 107 16.43 -25.08 -11.29
CA PRO A 107 16.75 -23.79 -10.71
C PRO A 107 18.06 -23.82 -9.92
N PRO A 108 18.68 -22.65 -9.63
CA PRO A 108 19.82 -22.60 -8.73
C PRO A 108 19.46 -23.08 -7.32
N GLU A 109 20.46 -23.50 -6.55
CA GLU A 109 20.28 -24.19 -5.25
C GLU A 109 19.41 -23.37 -4.28
N TYR A 110 19.61 -22.05 -4.19
CA TYR A 110 18.84 -21.17 -3.31
C TYR A 110 17.35 -21.12 -3.66
N ALA A 111 16.99 -21.32 -4.94
CA ALA A 111 15.61 -21.29 -5.43
C ALA A 111 14.94 -22.67 -5.49
N ALA A 112 15.74 -23.77 -5.35
CA ALA A 112 15.27 -25.14 -5.61
C ALA A 112 14.10 -25.61 -4.72
N ALA A 113 13.96 -25.02 -3.52
CA ALA A 113 12.84 -25.31 -2.62
C ALA A 113 11.50 -24.76 -3.13
N ARG A 114 11.51 -23.71 -3.97
CA ARG A 114 10.33 -22.96 -4.41
C ARG A 114 10.07 -23.04 -5.90
N VAL A 115 11.11 -23.08 -6.68
CA VAL A 115 11.03 -23.17 -8.14
C VAL A 115 11.26 -24.64 -8.55
N PRO A 116 10.27 -25.34 -9.08
CA PRO A 116 10.46 -26.72 -9.48
C PRO A 116 11.29 -26.82 -10.76
N THR A 117 12.02 -27.93 -10.93
CA THR A 117 12.62 -28.30 -12.20
C THR A 117 11.55 -28.37 -13.28
N ARG A 118 11.80 -27.77 -14.43
CA ARG A 118 10.88 -27.74 -15.57
C ARG A 118 11.38 -28.66 -16.67
N ASP A 119 10.55 -29.65 -17.02
CA ASP A 119 10.78 -30.54 -18.15
C ASP A 119 9.81 -30.17 -19.26
N MET A 120 10.33 -29.81 -20.45
CA MET A 120 9.51 -29.36 -21.58
C MET A 120 9.90 -30.11 -22.87
N GLU A 121 8.92 -30.51 -23.65
CA GLU A 121 9.15 -30.95 -25.01
C GLU A 121 9.16 -29.75 -25.95
N LEU A 122 10.23 -29.64 -26.73
CA LEU A 122 10.41 -28.61 -27.74
C LEU A 122 9.98 -29.17 -29.09
N GLY A 123 9.14 -28.46 -29.84
CA GLY A 123 8.71 -28.91 -31.16
C GLY A 123 9.88 -29.05 -32.13
N PRO A 124 9.74 -29.85 -33.19
CA PRO A 124 10.76 -29.95 -34.24
C PRO A 124 10.77 -28.68 -35.08
N GLY A 125 11.45 -27.63 -34.62
CA GLY A 125 11.81 -26.45 -35.41
C GLY A 125 10.73 -25.42 -35.71
N LEU A 126 9.53 -25.54 -35.15
CA LEU A 126 8.47 -24.57 -35.34
C LEU A 126 7.98 -24.08 -33.97
N ASP A 127 8.08 -22.78 -33.76
CA ASP A 127 7.73 -22.02 -32.56
C ASP A 127 8.72 -22.11 -31.39
N SER A 128 9.88 -21.55 -31.60
CA SER A 128 10.75 -21.03 -30.54
C SER A 128 10.02 -20.12 -29.54
N ARG A 129 8.76 -19.77 -29.79
CA ARG A 129 7.88 -19.01 -28.87
C ARG A 129 7.47 -19.80 -27.63
N ALA A 130 7.34 -21.13 -27.72
CA ALA A 130 6.95 -21.93 -26.56
C ALA A 130 8.02 -22.00 -25.46
N VAL A 131 9.28 -21.70 -25.76
CA VAL A 131 10.38 -21.60 -24.77
C VAL A 131 10.53 -20.19 -24.23
N THR A 132 9.91 -19.21 -24.88
CA THR A 132 9.99 -17.77 -24.58
C THR A 132 9.00 -17.28 -23.53
N GLU A 133 8.04 -18.08 -23.10
CA GLU A 133 6.98 -17.59 -22.17
C GLU A 133 7.38 -17.62 -20.70
N THR A 134 8.50 -18.24 -20.32
CA THR A 134 8.97 -18.21 -18.93
C THR A 134 10.49 -18.16 -18.90
N ALA A 135 11.02 -16.96 -18.63
CA ALA A 135 12.42 -16.78 -18.31
C ALA A 135 12.83 -17.69 -17.14
N SER A 136 14.01 -18.26 -17.21
CA SER A 136 14.60 -19.09 -16.15
C SER A 136 15.64 -18.27 -15.39
N LEU A 137 15.77 -18.53 -14.10
CA LEU A 137 16.74 -17.79 -13.27
C LEU A 137 18.18 -18.00 -13.76
N VAL A 138 18.96 -16.94 -13.73
CA VAL A 138 20.40 -17.01 -13.89
C VAL A 138 20.97 -17.97 -12.83
N GLY A 139 21.91 -18.83 -13.23
CA GLY A 139 22.43 -19.89 -12.39
C GLY A 139 21.69 -21.22 -12.48
N SER A 140 20.59 -21.30 -13.26
CA SER A 140 19.89 -22.56 -13.51
C SER A 140 20.75 -23.52 -14.34
N ASP A 141 20.68 -24.81 -14.01
CA ASP A 141 21.28 -25.87 -14.81
C ASP A 141 20.32 -26.28 -15.95
N VAL A 142 20.78 -26.12 -17.18
CA VAL A 142 20.02 -26.46 -18.39
C VAL A 142 20.57 -27.75 -18.98
N GLU A 143 19.69 -28.72 -19.22
CA GLU A 143 20.00 -29.96 -19.94
C GLU A 143 19.06 -30.09 -21.16
N LEU A 144 19.64 -30.00 -22.37
CA LEU A 144 18.93 -30.03 -23.63
C LEU A 144 19.22 -31.33 -24.36
N HIS A 145 18.18 -32.09 -24.69
CA HIS A 145 18.28 -33.38 -25.37
C HIS A 145 17.72 -33.27 -26.80
N PHE A 146 18.48 -33.78 -27.75
CA PHE A 146 18.06 -33.88 -29.15
C PHE A 146 17.99 -35.34 -29.59
N THR A 147 16.98 -35.68 -30.39
CA THR A 147 16.91 -36.90 -31.15
C THR A 147 16.77 -36.57 -32.63
N PHE A 148 17.76 -36.98 -33.40
CA PHE A 148 17.79 -36.72 -34.84
C PHE A 148 17.16 -37.89 -35.65
N ASN A 149 16.83 -37.63 -36.92
CA ASN A 149 16.34 -38.66 -37.83
C ASN A 149 17.42 -39.69 -38.23
N LYS A 150 18.68 -39.34 -38.12
CA LYS A 150 19.86 -40.18 -38.40
C LYS A 150 21.02 -39.85 -37.42
N ALA A 151 21.99 -40.75 -37.34
CA ALA A 151 23.24 -40.45 -36.63
C ALA A 151 24.01 -39.37 -37.42
N LEU A 152 24.60 -38.40 -36.67
CA LEU A 152 25.35 -37.30 -37.26
C LEU A 152 26.84 -37.46 -36.92
N PRO A 153 27.72 -37.14 -37.90
CA PRO A 153 29.17 -37.20 -37.66
C PRO A 153 29.58 -36.12 -36.63
N VAL A 154 30.44 -36.50 -35.70
CA VAL A 154 31.05 -35.62 -34.71
C VAL A 154 32.50 -35.38 -35.10
N ALA A 155 32.95 -34.13 -34.99
CA ALA A 155 34.35 -33.81 -35.31
C ALA A 155 35.35 -34.50 -34.34
N PRO A 156 36.53 -34.87 -34.80
CA PRO A 156 37.58 -35.39 -33.92
C PRO A 156 38.03 -34.36 -32.87
N GLU A 157 38.60 -34.84 -31.77
CA GLU A 157 38.93 -34.05 -30.57
C GLU A 157 39.68 -32.74 -30.91
N ALA A 158 40.64 -32.79 -31.83
CA ALA A 158 41.45 -31.61 -32.24
C ALA A 158 40.60 -30.48 -32.90
N ALA A 159 39.44 -30.78 -33.46
CA ALA A 159 38.56 -29.82 -34.13
C ALA A 159 37.20 -29.68 -33.42
N HIS A 160 37.02 -30.34 -32.29
CA HIS A 160 35.72 -30.51 -31.63
C HIS A 160 35.13 -29.18 -31.19
N GLU A 161 35.88 -28.30 -30.56
CA GLU A 161 35.42 -27.01 -30.09
C GLU A 161 34.93 -26.11 -31.24
N ALA A 162 35.71 -25.93 -32.29
CA ALA A 162 35.34 -25.11 -33.45
C ALA A 162 34.12 -25.66 -34.18
N TRP A 163 34.02 -26.99 -34.24
CA TRP A 163 32.86 -27.69 -34.81
C TRP A 163 31.63 -27.47 -33.98
N LEU A 164 31.70 -27.62 -32.64
CA LEU A 164 30.58 -27.46 -31.72
C LEU A 164 30.05 -26.03 -31.72
N ARG A 165 30.97 -25.03 -31.68
CA ARG A 165 30.59 -23.61 -31.80
C ARG A 165 29.79 -23.35 -33.07
N ARG A 166 30.24 -23.83 -34.21
CA ARG A 166 29.57 -23.66 -35.48
C ARG A 166 28.23 -24.43 -35.52
N THR A 167 28.23 -25.68 -35.09
CA THR A 167 27.05 -26.55 -35.18
C THR A 167 25.89 -26.08 -34.29
N LEU A 168 26.21 -25.48 -33.13
CA LEU A 168 25.23 -24.95 -32.18
C LEU A 168 24.98 -23.45 -32.35
N GLY A 169 25.74 -22.73 -33.18
CA GLY A 169 25.69 -21.26 -33.22
C GLY A 169 26.17 -20.63 -31.91
N TRP A 170 27.08 -21.28 -31.19
CA TRP A 170 27.57 -20.83 -29.87
C TRP A 170 28.77 -19.90 -30.04
N HIS A 171 28.53 -18.58 -30.02
CA HIS A 171 29.57 -17.59 -30.38
C HIS A 171 30.33 -17.08 -29.20
N GLU A 172 29.78 -17.02 -28.01
CA GLU A 172 30.36 -16.40 -26.82
C GLU A 172 30.29 -17.31 -25.58
N GLY A 173 31.24 -17.16 -24.66
CA GLY A 173 31.29 -17.85 -23.37
C GLY A 173 31.79 -19.30 -23.48
N ASP A 174 31.70 -19.99 -22.34
CA ASP A 174 32.13 -21.39 -22.21
C ASP A 174 31.19 -22.32 -22.98
N LEU A 175 31.74 -23.33 -23.60
CA LEU A 175 30.94 -24.31 -24.34
C LEU A 175 30.14 -25.20 -23.40
N PRO A 176 28.91 -25.61 -23.82
CA PRO A 176 28.15 -26.60 -23.06
C PRO A 176 28.87 -27.95 -23.01
N ARG A 177 28.66 -28.69 -21.95
CA ARG A 177 29.08 -30.09 -21.90
C ARG A 177 28.24 -30.86 -22.92
N PHE A 178 28.92 -31.42 -23.93
CA PHE A 178 28.29 -32.13 -25.03
C PHE A 178 28.52 -33.63 -24.88
N ALA A 179 27.50 -34.43 -25.09
CA ALA A 179 27.62 -35.88 -25.14
C ALA A 179 26.70 -36.48 -26.20
N VAL A 180 27.15 -37.58 -26.79
CA VAL A 180 26.37 -38.39 -27.71
C VAL A 180 26.09 -39.71 -26.99
N ASP A 181 24.85 -40.23 -27.09
CA ASP A 181 24.47 -41.52 -26.56
C ASP A 181 25.33 -42.64 -27.22
N PRO A 182 26.14 -43.40 -26.47
CA PRO A 182 26.98 -44.47 -27.02
C PRO A 182 26.20 -45.57 -27.71
N GLN A 183 24.92 -45.78 -27.34
CA GLN A 183 24.06 -46.83 -27.90
C GLN A 183 23.24 -46.33 -29.09
N ASP A 184 22.96 -45.03 -29.15
CA ASP A 184 22.20 -44.42 -30.23
C ASP A 184 22.79 -43.06 -30.66
N GLY A 185 23.69 -43.09 -31.64
CA GLY A 185 24.37 -41.88 -32.14
C GLY A 185 23.43 -40.80 -32.69
N ARG A 186 22.11 -41.05 -32.68
CA ARG A 186 21.09 -40.04 -33.01
C ARG A 186 20.69 -39.17 -31.85
N ARG A 187 21.16 -39.48 -30.63
CA ARG A 187 20.81 -38.73 -29.43
C ARG A 187 21.99 -37.93 -28.95
N TRP A 188 21.77 -36.62 -28.81
CA TRP A 188 22.73 -35.67 -28.24
C TRP A 188 22.17 -35.08 -26.98
N SER A 189 23.06 -34.78 -26.01
CA SER A 189 22.76 -33.98 -24.83
C SER A 189 23.74 -32.82 -24.71
N LEU A 190 23.23 -31.69 -24.30
CA LEU A 190 23.95 -30.47 -24.01
C LEU A 190 23.62 -30.02 -22.59
N ARG A 191 24.63 -29.75 -21.78
CA ARG A 191 24.43 -29.26 -20.42
C ARG A 191 25.33 -28.05 -20.13
N TRP A 192 24.70 -27.02 -19.58
CA TRP A 192 25.42 -25.79 -19.15
C TRP A 192 24.64 -25.11 -18.04
N THR A 193 25.33 -24.21 -17.28
CA THR A 193 24.69 -23.30 -16.34
C THR A 193 24.28 -22.03 -17.07
N LEU A 194 23.05 -21.60 -16.91
CA LEU A 194 22.45 -20.42 -17.58
C LEU A 194 22.99 -19.14 -16.99
N ASP A 195 23.90 -18.47 -17.69
CA ASP A 195 24.52 -17.19 -17.30
C ASP A 195 23.84 -15.99 -17.95
N GLN A 196 23.26 -16.21 -19.12
CA GLN A 196 22.56 -15.20 -19.93
C GLN A 196 21.60 -15.88 -20.91
N THR A 197 20.70 -15.11 -21.50
CA THR A 197 19.84 -15.63 -22.58
C THR A 197 20.65 -16.23 -23.70
N ARG A 198 20.37 -17.50 -24.04
CA ARG A 198 21.07 -18.26 -25.07
C ARG A 198 20.15 -18.62 -26.21
N ALA A 199 20.61 -18.39 -27.44
CA ALA A 199 19.97 -18.84 -28.67
C ALA A 199 20.89 -19.84 -29.38
N LEU A 200 20.46 -21.09 -29.48
CA LEU A 200 21.17 -22.14 -30.21
C LEU A 200 20.60 -22.18 -31.64
N THR A 201 21.45 -22.03 -32.63
CA THR A 201 21.09 -22.16 -34.03
C THR A 201 21.78 -23.40 -34.60
N LEU A 202 20.99 -24.49 -34.80
CA LEU A 202 21.54 -25.75 -35.23
C LEU A 202 21.90 -25.72 -36.72
N ASP A 203 23.19 -25.87 -37.06
CA ASP A 203 23.71 -26.09 -38.40
C ASP A 203 24.22 -27.55 -38.52
N LEU A 204 23.29 -28.43 -38.82
CA LEU A 204 23.54 -29.87 -38.88
C LEU A 204 24.07 -30.28 -40.27
N MET A 205 25.07 -31.17 -40.25
CA MET A 205 25.62 -31.76 -41.48
C MET A 205 25.73 -33.28 -41.31
N ASP A 206 25.28 -34.04 -42.32
CA ASP A 206 25.39 -35.49 -42.31
C ASP A 206 26.70 -35.97 -42.96
N GLU A 207 26.87 -37.31 -42.99
CA GLU A 207 28.03 -37.96 -43.59
C GLU A 207 28.20 -37.71 -45.13
N HIS A 208 27.11 -37.29 -45.76
CA HIS A 208 27.08 -36.96 -47.20
C HIS A 208 27.29 -35.47 -47.47
N GLY A 209 27.47 -34.66 -46.41
CA GLY A 209 27.59 -33.19 -46.51
C GLY A 209 26.28 -32.46 -46.70
N LEU A 210 25.12 -33.16 -46.57
CA LEU A 210 23.84 -32.49 -46.59
C LEU A 210 23.58 -31.76 -45.31
N ARG A 211 23.04 -30.55 -45.42
CA ARG A 211 22.66 -29.72 -44.25
C ARG A 211 21.15 -29.78 -44.02
N ASN A 212 20.72 -29.42 -42.80
CA ASN A 212 19.32 -29.21 -42.50
C ASN A 212 18.71 -28.13 -43.40
N THR A 213 17.45 -28.35 -43.80
CA THR A 213 16.78 -27.53 -44.81
C THR A 213 16.50 -26.12 -44.35
N GLU A 214 16.22 -25.97 -43.02
CA GLU A 214 15.93 -24.71 -42.38
C GLU A 214 16.76 -24.60 -41.07
N PRO A 215 17.21 -23.40 -40.73
CA PRO A 215 17.87 -23.19 -39.44
C PRO A 215 16.88 -23.41 -38.31
N ILE A 216 17.28 -24.22 -37.33
CA ILE A 216 16.47 -24.54 -36.15
C ILE A 216 17.04 -23.73 -35.01
N VAL A 217 16.23 -22.85 -34.43
CA VAL A 217 16.64 -21.96 -33.34
C VAL A 217 15.90 -22.34 -32.07
N TYR A 218 16.63 -22.61 -31.00
CA TYR A 218 16.13 -22.80 -29.65
C TYR A 218 16.64 -21.65 -28.78
N ARG A 219 15.72 -20.89 -28.19
CA ARG A 219 16.06 -19.77 -27.32
C ARG A 219 15.67 -20.08 -25.88
N ILE A 220 16.62 -19.94 -24.96
CA ILE A 220 16.41 -20.08 -23.52
C ILE A 220 16.68 -18.72 -22.89
N GLU A 221 15.66 -18.13 -22.28
CA GLU A 221 15.76 -16.80 -21.70
C GLU A 221 16.22 -16.91 -20.25
N ALA A 222 17.19 -16.05 -19.90
CA ALA A 222 17.68 -15.87 -18.54
C ALA A 222 17.05 -14.63 -17.92
N ALA A 223 16.54 -14.77 -16.70
CA ALA A 223 16.10 -13.67 -15.87
C ALA A 223 17.00 -13.58 -14.63
N SER A 224 17.41 -12.38 -14.29
CA SER A 224 18.06 -12.14 -13.01
C SER A 224 17.01 -12.17 -11.92
N ASP A 225 17.33 -12.77 -10.79
CA ASP A 225 16.55 -12.69 -9.57
C ASP A 225 16.43 -11.23 -9.12
N ALA A 226 15.21 -10.79 -8.82
CA ALA A 226 14.96 -9.42 -8.41
C ALA A 226 15.07 -9.28 -6.88
N PRO A 227 15.56 -8.13 -6.36
CA PRO A 227 15.52 -7.91 -4.92
C PRO A 227 14.10 -7.79 -4.41
N PRO A 228 13.81 -8.15 -3.13
CA PRO A 228 12.49 -8.08 -2.57
C PRO A 228 11.93 -6.67 -2.56
N SER A 229 10.66 -6.53 -2.93
CA SER A 229 9.89 -5.30 -2.79
C SER A 229 9.36 -5.20 -1.37
N VAL A 230 9.67 -4.09 -0.66
CA VAL A 230 9.33 -3.91 0.75
C VAL A 230 8.48 -2.67 0.94
N THR A 231 7.40 -2.80 1.69
CA THR A 231 6.48 -1.70 1.98
C THR A 231 6.16 -1.63 3.46
N LEU A 232 6.29 -0.44 4.05
CA LEU A 232 5.78 -0.14 5.38
C LEU A 232 4.31 0.27 5.26
N MET A 233 3.40 -0.61 5.70
CA MET A 233 1.94 -0.44 5.60
C MET A 233 1.40 0.49 6.69
N LYS A 234 1.99 0.44 7.90
CA LYS A 234 1.68 1.32 9.04
C LYS A 234 2.98 1.82 9.67
N PRO A 235 3.08 3.12 9.96
CA PRO A 235 2.12 4.17 9.63
C PRO A 235 2.08 4.47 8.12
N GLN A 236 0.91 4.88 7.61
CA GLN A 236 0.74 5.18 6.17
C GLN A 236 1.43 6.47 5.75
N ALA A 237 1.56 7.42 6.69
CA ALA A 237 2.17 8.73 6.48
C ALA A 237 3.08 9.09 7.67
N ASP A 238 3.79 10.21 7.53
CA ASP A 238 4.51 10.82 8.64
C ASP A 238 3.53 11.27 9.71
N GLU A 239 3.83 10.98 10.98
CA GLU A 239 2.95 11.28 12.11
C GLU A 239 3.69 12.12 13.17
N ALA A 240 2.92 12.95 13.87
CA ALA A 240 3.35 13.60 15.10
C ALA A 240 2.82 12.78 16.28
N VAL A 241 3.70 12.41 17.20
CA VAL A 241 3.38 11.52 18.31
C VAL A 241 3.98 12.04 19.64
N LEU A 242 3.37 11.64 20.76
CA LEU A 242 3.92 11.89 22.08
C LEU A 242 5.04 10.91 22.42
N ALA A 243 5.94 11.28 23.31
CA ALA A 243 6.98 10.37 23.83
C ALA A 243 6.39 9.18 24.61
N SER A 244 5.12 9.24 25.02
CA SER A 244 4.34 8.17 25.67
C SER A 244 3.67 7.20 24.71
N ALA A 245 3.74 7.44 23.40
CA ALA A 245 2.97 6.73 22.39
C ALA A 245 3.35 5.24 22.22
N ILE A 246 2.35 4.46 21.81
CA ILE A 246 2.51 3.12 21.26
C ILE A 246 2.07 3.17 19.80
N VAL A 247 3.02 3.06 18.88
CA VAL A 247 2.77 3.20 17.44
C VAL A 247 2.60 1.82 16.81
N PRO A 248 1.44 1.51 16.19
CA PRO A 248 1.27 0.26 15.45
C PRO A 248 2.11 0.28 14.18
N LEU A 249 2.83 -0.80 13.93
CA LEU A 249 3.68 -0.98 12.76
C LEU A 249 3.22 -2.20 11.98
N ALA A 250 3.15 -2.07 10.67
CA ALA A 250 2.88 -3.19 9.77
C ALA A 250 3.75 -3.07 8.52
N ALA A 251 4.34 -4.18 8.10
CA ALA A 251 5.18 -4.26 6.92
C ALA A 251 4.80 -5.47 6.05
N GLU A 252 5.01 -5.33 4.76
CA GLU A 252 4.84 -6.38 3.76
C GLU A 252 6.07 -6.42 2.86
N ALA A 253 6.55 -7.60 2.55
CA ALA A 253 7.60 -7.83 1.57
C ALA A 253 7.16 -8.90 0.58
N GLN A 254 7.47 -8.70 -0.70
CA GLN A 254 7.18 -9.62 -1.78
C GLN A 254 8.44 -9.86 -2.62
N ASP A 255 8.66 -11.11 -3.01
CA ASP A 255 9.80 -11.56 -3.80
C ASP A 255 9.33 -12.56 -4.86
N ASP A 256 10.05 -12.67 -5.97
CA ASP A 256 9.72 -13.59 -7.06
C ASP A 256 10.13 -15.05 -6.76
N VAL A 257 11.05 -15.25 -5.82
CA VAL A 257 11.45 -16.58 -5.31
C VAL A 257 11.02 -16.75 -3.86
N ALA A 258 11.69 -16.09 -2.92
CA ALA A 258 11.31 -16.12 -1.51
C ALA A 258 11.96 -15.00 -0.68
N VAL A 259 11.17 -14.38 0.17
CA VAL A 259 11.63 -13.54 1.27
C VAL A 259 12.22 -14.43 2.35
N SER A 260 13.46 -14.20 2.74
CA SER A 260 14.12 -14.95 3.82
C SER A 260 13.91 -14.32 5.19
N SER A 261 13.84 -12.98 5.26
CA SER A 261 13.53 -12.27 6.52
C SER A 261 12.76 -10.97 6.27
N LEU A 262 11.95 -10.58 7.24
CA LEU A 262 11.26 -9.30 7.27
C LEU A 262 11.37 -8.71 8.68
N ALA A 263 11.79 -7.46 8.77
CA ALA A 263 11.94 -6.71 10.02
C ALA A 263 11.45 -5.28 9.87
N VAL A 264 11.21 -4.61 11.00
CA VAL A 264 10.99 -3.17 11.07
C VAL A 264 12.03 -2.56 11.99
N GLU A 265 12.60 -1.45 11.58
CA GLU A 265 13.65 -0.74 12.29
C GLU A 265 13.27 0.72 12.52
N ALA A 266 13.71 1.27 13.66
CA ALA A 266 13.59 2.69 13.97
C ALA A 266 14.96 3.30 14.27
N ARG A 267 15.24 4.45 13.66
CA ARG A 267 16.48 5.23 13.83
C ARG A 267 16.16 6.61 14.35
N LEU A 268 16.94 7.11 15.31
CA LEU A 268 16.71 8.38 15.96
C LEU A 268 17.52 9.50 15.29
N GLN A 269 16.83 10.58 14.92
CA GLN A 269 17.39 11.87 14.59
C GLN A 269 17.10 12.83 15.74
N ARG A 270 18.13 13.40 16.37
CA ARG A 270 17.95 14.35 17.46
C ARG A 270 17.47 15.70 16.97
N ALA A 271 16.72 16.39 17.81
CA ALA A 271 16.26 17.75 17.55
C ALA A 271 17.45 18.67 17.20
N GLY A 272 17.33 19.40 16.08
CA GLY A 272 18.37 20.31 15.59
C GLY A 272 19.51 19.64 14.83
N ASP A 273 19.58 18.31 14.71
CA ASP A 273 20.54 17.64 13.83
C ASP A 273 19.98 17.58 12.40
N PRO A 274 20.64 18.23 11.43
CA PRO A 274 20.18 18.19 10.04
C PRO A 274 20.46 16.85 9.35
N ARG A 275 21.21 15.93 9.95
CA ARG A 275 21.61 14.66 9.37
C ARG A 275 20.50 13.63 9.53
N VAL A 276 20.01 13.13 8.41
CA VAL A 276 19.12 11.95 8.40
C VAL A 276 19.99 10.72 8.76
N PRO A 277 19.53 9.86 9.67
CA PRO A 277 20.28 8.64 10.04
C PRO A 277 20.52 7.77 8.81
N ASP A 278 21.76 7.31 8.63
CA ASP A 278 22.16 6.38 7.58
C ASP A 278 21.57 4.99 7.83
N MET A 279 21.14 4.30 6.77
CA MET A 279 20.61 2.94 6.87
C MET A 279 21.68 1.91 7.25
N GLU A 280 22.94 2.19 7.06
CA GLU A 280 24.05 1.34 7.49
C GLU A 280 24.34 1.40 9.01
N HIS A 281 23.84 2.45 9.71
CA HIS A 281 24.04 2.55 11.14
C HIS A 281 23.06 1.63 11.89
N GLN A 282 23.53 1.11 13.03
CA GLN A 282 22.73 0.25 13.90
C GLN A 282 21.43 0.97 14.31
N PRO A 283 20.26 0.35 14.13
CA PRO A 283 18.98 0.93 14.51
C PRO A 283 18.86 1.07 16.03
N LEU A 284 18.13 2.10 16.49
CA LEU A 284 17.78 2.26 17.88
C LEU A 284 16.84 1.15 18.38
N TRP A 285 15.98 0.68 17.50
CA TRP A 285 15.01 -0.37 17.76
C TRP A 285 14.86 -1.25 16.51
N HIS A 286 14.72 -2.55 16.74
CA HIS A 286 14.56 -3.55 15.70
C HIS A 286 13.57 -4.62 16.15
N TYR A 287 12.70 -5.06 15.25
CA TYR A 287 11.75 -6.14 15.50
C TYR A 287 11.57 -7.00 14.25
N GLY A 288 11.66 -8.31 14.41
CA GLY A 288 11.57 -9.29 13.32
C GLY A 288 12.94 -9.79 12.86
N GLY A 289 12.98 -10.51 11.75
CA GLY A 289 14.20 -11.02 11.12
C GLY A 289 14.86 -12.24 11.79
N ALA A 290 14.31 -12.73 12.90
CA ALA A 290 14.87 -13.86 13.65
C ALA A 290 14.45 -15.24 13.09
N GLU A 291 13.36 -15.32 12.35
CA GLU A 291 12.84 -16.54 11.75
C GLU A 291 13.02 -16.48 10.22
N THR A 292 13.49 -17.59 9.62
CA THR A 292 13.53 -17.73 8.17
C THR A 292 12.09 -17.93 7.67
N ILE A 293 11.63 -17.00 6.85
CA ILE A 293 10.23 -16.98 6.36
C ILE A 293 10.05 -17.97 5.21
N ASP A 294 10.97 -18.01 4.27
CA ASP A 294 10.94 -18.85 3.05
C ASP A 294 9.56 -18.83 2.36
N SER A 295 9.09 -17.65 1.96
CA SER A 295 7.80 -17.42 1.30
C SER A 295 7.89 -16.26 0.31
N PRO A 296 7.21 -16.32 -0.84
CA PRO A 296 7.19 -15.19 -1.78
C PRO A 296 6.47 -13.95 -1.23
N LEU A 297 5.68 -14.11 -0.17
CA LEU A 297 5.00 -13.02 0.52
C LEU A 297 5.21 -13.14 2.02
N ALA A 298 5.72 -12.10 2.65
CA ALA A 298 5.91 -11.99 4.09
C ALA A 298 5.14 -10.80 4.65
N ARG A 299 4.53 -10.95 5.82
CA ARG A 299 3.84 -9.90 6.56
C ARG A 299 4.28 -9.88 8.00
N LEU A 300 4.46 -8.68 8.53
CA LEU A 300 4.85 -8.45 9.91
C LEU A 300 3.95 -7.37 10.50
N GLU A 301 3.34 -7.67 11.65
CA GLU A 301 2.60 -6.70 12.44
C GLU A 301 3.19 -6.65 13.86
N THR A 302 3.41 -5.45 14.36
CA THR A 302 3.96 -5.21 15.70
C THR A 302 3.57 -3.84 16.20
N SER A 303 4.07 -3.45 17.38
CA SER A 303 3.91 -2.11 17.91
C SER A 303 5.22 -1.61 18.51
N LEU A 304 5.54 -0.35 18.24
CA LEU A 304 6.68 0.36 18.82
C LEU A 304 6.23 1.14 20.04
N SER A 305 6.62 0.68 21.22
CA SER A 305 6.38 1.41 22.47
C SER A 305 7.51 2.42 22.70
N LEU A 306 7.24 3.71 22.47
CA LEU A 306 8.26 4.75 22.65
C LEU A 306 8.83 4.85 24.07
N PRO A 307 8.03 4.67 25.15
CA PRO A 307 8.56 4.65 26.52
C PRO A 307 9.53 3.50 26.83
N GLN A 308 9.50 2.40 26.04
CA GLN A 308 10.36 1.23 26.22
C GLN A 308 11.67 1.32 25.43
N LEU A 309 11.88 2.38 24.68
CA LEU A 309 13.13 2.60 23.99
C LEU A 309 14.31 2.77 24.97
N PRO A 310 15.53 2.35 24.59
CA PRO A 310 16.70 2.43 25.45
C PRO A 310 17.12 3.87 25.80
N MET A 311 16.55 4.86 25.13
CA MET A 311 16.82 6.29 25.32
C MET A 311 15.51 7.06 25.47
N LYS A 312 15.50 8.07 26.34
CA LYS A 312 14.38 9.01 26.42
C LYS A 312 14.34 9.92 25.18
N LEU A 313 13.17 10.05 24.62
CA LEU A 313 12.88 10.96 23.53
C LEU A 313 12.55 12.35 24.08
N ALA A 314 12.95 13.39 23.37
CA ALA A 314 12.66 14.78 23.67
C ALA A 314 11.78 15.40 22.58
N GLU A 315 11.09 16.50 22.87
CA GLU A 315 10.37 17.27 21.87
C GLU A 315 11.30 17.73 20.75
N GLY A 316 10.86 17.56 19.51
CA GLY A 316 11.62 17.86 18.31
C GLY A 316 12.47 16.70 17.79
N ASP A 317 12.63 15.60 18.54
CA ASP A 317 13.26 14.38 18.02
C ASP A 317 12.39 13.75 16.92
N VAL A 318 13.04 13.07 15.98
CA VAL A 318 12.36 12.37 14.89
C VAL A 318 12.83 10.91 14.84
N LEU A 319 11.90 9.97 14.86
CA LEU A 319 12.19 8.56 14.61
C LEU A 319 11.90 8.26 13.14
N HIS A 320 12.89 7.75 12.44
CA HIS A 320 12.77 7.23 11.08
C HIS A 320 12.49 5.74 11.14
N VAL A 321 11.28 5.35 10.74
CA VAL A 321 10.83 3.95 10.73
C VAL A 321 10.88 3.42 9.30
N VAL A 322 11.51 2.26 9.12
CA VAL A 322 11.64 1.57 7.84
C VAL A 322 11.36 0.08 8.00
N ALA A 323 10.80 -0.55 7.00
CA ALA A 323 10.77 -1.99 6.90
C ALA A 323 12.00 -2.46 6.10
N VAL A 324 12.54 -3.60 6.49
CA VAL A 324 13.76 -4.20 5.94
C VAL A 324 13.49 -5.64 5.61
N ALA A 325 13.80 -6.07 4.39
CA ALA A 325 13.70 -7.47 4.00
C ALA A 325 14.96 -7.96 3.30
N THR A 326 15.24 -9.24 3.47
CA THR A 326 16.24 -9.98 2.70
C THR A 326 15.55 -11.13 1.98
N ASP A 327 16.07 -11.48 0.81
CA ASP A 327 15.69 -12.67 0.08
C ASP A 327 16.63 -13.85 0.42
N ASN A 328 16.41 -14.96 -0.22
CA ASN A 328 17.25 -16.15 -0.13
C ASN A 328 18.29 -16.21 -1.27
N PHE A 329 18.44 -15.14 -2.05
CA PHE A 329 19.40 -15.07 -3.15
C PHE A 329 20.84 -15.24 -2.64
N GLU A 330 21.53 -16.20 -3.23
CA GLU A 330 22.95 -16.44 -2.99
C GLU A 330 23.64 -16.72 -4.34
N GLN A 331 24.68 -15.95 -4.61
CA GLN A 331 25.52 -16.14 -5.79
C GLN A 331 26.99 -16.23 -5.37
N GLU A 332 27.67 -17.30 -5.74
CA GLU A 332 29.08 -17.55 -5.40
C GLU A 332 29.38 -17.52 -3.88
N GLY A 333 28.38 -17.81 -3.03
CA GLY A 333 28.50 -17.78 -1.57
C GLY A 333 28.30 -16.40 -0.95
N GLU A 334 27.91 -15.39 -1.74
CA GLU A 334 27.57 -14.05 -1.25
C GLU A 334 26.07 -13.81 -1.34
N ALA A 335 25.47 -13.48 -0.19
CA ALA A 335 24.07 -13.07 -0.11
C ALA A 335 23.91 -11.61 -0.56
N ARG A 336 22.76 -11.28 -1.13
CA ARG A 336 22.41 -9.90 -1.48
C ARG A 336 22.19 -9.06 -0.21
N GLY A 337 22.52 -7.77 -0.27
CA GLY A 337 22.21 -6.83 0.79
C GLY A 337 20.69 -6.62 0.97
N PRO A 338 20.26 -6.11 2.15
CA PRO A 338 18.85 -5.92 2.47
C PRO A 338 18.19 -4.85 1.60
N SER A 339 16.91 -5.05 1.30
CA SER A 339 16.02 -4.07 0.69
C SER A 339 15.26 -3.27 1.77
N TYR A 340 15.06 -1.98 1.53
CA TYR A 340 14.42 -1.06 2.48
C TYR A 340 13.15 -0.45 1.88
N SER A 341 12.13 -0.26 2.71
CA SER A 341 10.96 0.53 2.34
C SER A 341 11.27 2.04 2.34
N ALA A 342 10.32 2.83 1.85
CA ALA A 342 10.30 4.27 2.13
C ALA A 342 10.23 4.50 3.64
N SER A 343 11.05 5.46 4.14
CA SER A 343 11.05 5.85 5.55
C SER A 343 9.78 6.64 5.91
N ARG A 344 9.20 6.35 7.11
CA ARG A 344 8.18 7.16 7.75
C ARG A 344 8.76 7.86 8.97
N ARG A 345 8.40 9.12 9.15
CA ARG A 345 8.91 9.95 10.24
C ARG A 345 7.87 10.07 11.35
N LEU A 346 8.26 9.71 12.56
CA LEU A 346 7.50 9.95 13.77
C LEU A 346 8.15 11.13 14.48
N ARG A 347 7.52 12.29 14.40
CA ARG A 347 8.01 13.51 15.07
C ARG A 347 7.49 13.57 16.50
N ILE A 348 8.39 13.64 17.46
CA ILE A 348 8.05 13.75 18.86
C ILE A 348 7.64 15.19 19.18
N ILE A 349 6.41 15.36 19.66
CA ILE A 349 5.85 16.66 20.05
C ILE A 349 5.38 16.65 21.48
N GLY A 350 5.17 17.85 22.05
CA GLY A 350 4.63 18.02 23.39
C GLY A 350 3.11 17.81 23.42
N GLU A 351 2.59 17.51 24.63
CA GLU A 351 1.15 17.27 24.85
C GLU A 351 0.28 18.44 24.39
N LEU A 352 0.72 19.69 24.66
CA LEU A 352 -0.01 20.88 24.25
C LEU A 352 -0.12 20.99 22.72
N GLU A 353 0.98 20.75 22.01
CA GLU A 353 0.99 20.76 20.54
C GLU A 353 0.10 19.67 19.98
N PHE A 354 0.20 18.46 20.55
CA PHE A 354 -0.62 17.32 20.13
C PHE A 354 -2.12 17.58 20.33
N ALA A 355 -2.52 18.01 21.51
CA ALA A 355 -3.91 18.36 21.83
C ALA A 355 -4.42 19.52 20.93
N THR A 356 -3.57 20.50 20.62
CA THR A 356 -3.92 21.56 19.67
C THR A 356 -4.15 21.04 18.26
N GLN A 357 -3.34 20.06 17.78
CA GLN A 357 -3.56 19.42 16.49
C GLN A 357 -4.88 18.67 16.44
N MET A 358 -5.20 17.90 17.48
CA MET A 358 -6.46 17.17 17.55
C MET A 358 -7.68 18.10 17.51
N ARG A 359 -7.62 19.23 18.22
CA ARG A 359 -8.70 20.21 18.18
C ARG A 359 -8.85 20.91 16.83
N ARG A 360 -7.75 21.18 16.13
CA ARG A 360 -7.84 21.68 14.74
C ARG A 360 -8.57 20.68 13.83
N GLN A 361 -8.36 19.39 14.03
CA GLN A 361 -9.07 18.34 13.30
C GLN A 361 -10.55 18.29 13.67
N LEU A 362 -10.90 18.45 14.95
CA LEU A 362 -12.29 18.63 15.37
C LEU A 362 -12.91 19.89 14.79
N GLY A 363 -12.15 20.97 14.63
CA GLY A 363 -12.60 22.16 13.92
C GLY A 363 -12.97 21.89 12.44
N VAL A 364 -12.27 20.95 11.78
CA VAL A 364 -12.65 20.47 10.43
C VAL A 364 -13.94 19.66 10.47
N VAL A 365 -14.10 18.79 11.46
CA VAL A 365 -15.37 18.04 11.68
C VAL A 365 -16.54 19.02 11.85
N ARG A 366 -16.37 20.07 12.67
CA ARG A 366 -17.38 21.13 12.85
C ARG A 366 -17.74 21.82 11.53
N GLN A 367 -16.74 22.22 10.74
CA GLN A 367 -17.03 22.85 9.43
C GLN A 367 -17.78 21.93 8.49
N ASN A 368 -17.47 20.63 8.52
CA ASN A 368 -18.19 19.65 7.74
C ASN A 368 -19.61 19.43 8.27
N ALA A 369 -19.82 19.44 9.61
CA ALA A 369 -21.15 19.37 10.21
C ALA A 369 -22.03 20.55 9.78
N ILE A 370 -21.52 21.79 9.77
CA ILE A 370 -22.23 22.96 9.26
C ILE A 370 -22.66 22.76 7.80
N ARG A 371 -21.77 22.27 6.94
CA ARG A 371 -22.09 22.00 5.53
C ARG A 371 -23.15 20.91 5.36
N MET A 372 -23.09 19.88 6.19
CA MET A 372 -24.07 18.77 6.17
C MET A 372 -25.44 19.22 6.67
N GLU A 373 -25.50 20.05 7.74
CA GLU A 373 -26.74 20.64 8.23
C GLU A 373 -27.39 21.52 7.17
N THR A 374 -26.62 22.39 6.52
CA THR A 374 -27.11 23.25 5.42
C THR A 374 -27.67 22.41 4.26
N LEU A 375 -26.94 21.36 3.83
CA LEU A 375 -27.39 20.43 2.79
C LEU A 375 -28.67 19.72 3.19
N GLN A 376 -28.78 19.27 4.45
CA GLN A 376 -29.98 18.62 4.94
C GLN A 376 -31.18 19.57 4.96
N ALA A 377 -30.97 20.85 5.32
CA ALA A 377 -32.01 21.88 5.26
C ALA A 377 -32.49 22.09 3.82
N GLU A 378 -31.59 22.21 2.84
CA GLU A 378 -31.92 22.34 1.42
C GLU A 378 -32.71 21.13 0.90
N LEU A 379 -32.34 19.91 1.29
CA LEU A 379 -33.06 18.68 0.93
C LEU A 379 -34.44 18.63 1.54
N GLN A 380 -34.61 19.03 2.78
CA GLN A 380 -35.88 19.09 3.49
C GLN A 380 -36.81 20.12 2.82
N GLU A 381 -36.31 21.31 2.49
CA GLU A 381 -37.08 22.34 1.78
C GLU A 381 -37.54 21.86 0.39
N SER A 382 -36.60 21.26 -0.39
CA SER A 382 -36.93 20.70 -1.72
C SER A 382 -38.02 19.64 -1.67
N ILE A 383 -38.01 18.74 -0.67
CA ILE A 383 -39.05 17.71 -0.51
C ILE A 383 -40.37 18.34 -0.09
N SER A 384 -40.34 19.35 0.76
CA SER A 384 -41.56 20.02 1.22
C SER A 384 -42.26 20.82 0.13
N GLU A 385 -41.49 21.44 -0.79
CA GLU A 385 -42.04 22.25 -1.89
C GLU A 385 -42.43 21.39 -3.10
N ASP A 386 -41.56 20.50 -3.56
CA ASP A 386 -41.71 19.78 -4.82
C ASP A 386 -42.01 18.27 -4.66
N GLY A 387 -42.05 17.76 -3.44
CA GLY A 387 -42.14 16.33 -3.14
C GLY A 387 -40.86 15.57 -3.47
N VAL A 388 -40.90 14.23 -3.43
CA VAL A 388 -39.73 13.37 -3.69
C VAL A 388 -39.39 13.37 -5.18
N GLN A 389 -38.46 14.24 -5.58
CA GLN A 389 -37.97 14.37 -6.95
C GLN A 389 -36.91 13.33 -7.30
N PRO A 390 -36.73 12.98 -8.60
CA PRO A 390 -35.62 12.12 -9.03
C PRO A 390 -34.26 12.74 -8.68
N GLY A 391 -33.46 12.05 -7.87
CA GLY A 391 -32.14 12.51 -7.44
C GLY A 391 -32.05 12.86 -5.96
N VAL A 392 -33.15 13.19 -5.29
CA VAL A 392 -33.18 13.48 -3.83
C VAL A 392 -32.69 12.29 -3.03
N GLU A 393 -33.10 11.06 -3.39
CA GLU A 393 -32.66 9.83 -2.76
C GLU A 393 -31.13 9.68 -2.81
N ARG A 394 -30.49 9.99 -3.97
CA ARG A 394 -29.03 9.96 -4.11
C ARG A 394 -28.35 11.04 -3.28
N ALA A 395 -28.94 12.23 -3.23
CA ALA A 395 -28.38 13.33 -2.46
C ALA A 395 -28.44 13.03 -0.95
N GLN A 396 -29.56 12.43 -0.47
CA GLN A 396 -29.69 11.98 0.92
C GLN A 396 -28.70 10.85 1.24
N ALA A 397 -28.54 9.87 0.35
CA ALA A 397 -27.55 8.80 0.50
C ALA A 397 -26.09 9.34 0.56
N GLN A 398 -25.75 10.31 -0.27
CA GLN A 398 -24.44 10.97 -0.21
C GLN A 398 -24.23 11.74 1.10
N LEU A 399 -25.26 12.35 1.64
CA LEU A 399 -25.18 13.00 2.95
C LEU A 399 -24.95 11.96 4.06
N THR A 400 -25.65 10.83 4.01
CA THR A 400 -25.47 9.71 4.94
C THR A 400 -24.03 9.18 4.91
N GLU A 401 -23.44 9.01 3.72
CA GLU A 401 -22.03 8.63 3.57
C GLU A 401 -21.08 9.67 4.17
N ARG A 402 -21.37 10.96 3.99
CA ARG A 402 -20.56 12.04 4.59
C ARG A 402 -20.62 12.03 6.12
N ILE A 403 -21.80 11.81 6.70
CA ILE A 403 -21.94 11.68 8.16
C ILE A 403 -21.12 10.48 8.66
N ALA A 404 -21.21 9.33 7.99
CA ALA A 404 -20.42 8.15 8.32
C ALA A 404 -18.91 8.42 8.24
N ALA A 405 -18.42 9.13 7.22
CA ALA A 405 -17.03 9.53 7.10
C ALA A 405 -16.56 10.47 8.23
N GLN A 406 -17.43 11.39 8.69
CA GLN A 406 -17.08 12.23 9.84
C GLN A 406 -17.04 11.44 11.15
N ARG A 407 -17.93 10.45 11.32
CA ARG A 407 -17.88 9.54 12.46
C ARG A 407 -16.57 8.75 12.50
N GLU A 408 -16.15 8.23 11.35
CA GLU A 408 -14.86 7.52 11.21
C GLU A 408 -13.68 8.44 11.56
N ALA A 409 -13.69 9.69 11.09
CA ALA A 409 -12.67 10.68 11.42
C ALA A 409 -12.58 10.97 12.93
N VAL A 410 -13.71 11.08 13.63
CA VAL A 410 -13.75 11.24 15.10
C VAL A 410 -13.23 9.97 15.80
N GLU A 411 -13.57 8.79 15.31
CA GLU A 411 -13.06 7.52 15.83
C GLU A 411 -11.54 7.40 15.67
N GLU A 412 -11.00 7.81 14.51
CA GLU A 412 -9.54 7.86 14.29
C GLU A 412 -8.85 8.81 15.28
N LEU A 413 -9.47 9.97 15.58
CA LEU A 413 -8.95 10.90 16.57
C LEU A 413 -8.94 10.27 17.97
N ALA A 414 -9.99 9.56 18.36
CA ALA A 414 -10.04 8.86 19.64
C ALA A 414 -8.95 7.78 19.73
N GLN A 415 -8.77 6.98 18.69
CA GLN A 415 -7.69 5.99 18.62
C GLN A 415 -6.30 6.65 18.63
N GLN A 416 -6.14 7.81 17.99
CA GLN A 416 -4.89 8.56 18.01
C GLN A 416 -4.58 9.08 19.42
N MET A 417 -5.58 9.56 20.15
CA MET A 417 -5.45 9.96 21.56
C MET A 417 -5.05 8.78 22.44
N GLU A 418 -5.72 7.64 22.30
CA GLU A 418 -5.42 6.42 23.06
C GLU A 418 -4.00 5.89 22.79
N ARG A 419 -3.62 5.78 21.50
CA ARG A 419 -2.26 5.35 21.10
C ARG A 419 -1.17 6.24 21.68
N ASN A 420 -1.41 7.54 21.76
CA ASN A 420 -0.48 8.52 22.33
C ASN A 420 -0.53 8.58 23.84
N ARG A 421 -1.50 7.93 24.49
CA ARG A 421 -1.70 7.93 25.94
C ARG A 421 -1.82 9.35 26.50
N LEU A 422 -2.54 10.21 25.77
CA LEU A 422 -2.82 11.56 26.27
C LEU A 422 -3.90 11.49 27.37
N ASP A 423 -3.56 11.91 28.58
CA ASP A 423 -4.52 12.01 29.69
C ASP A 423 -5.22 13.38 29.65
N ASP A 424 -6.23 13.52 28.80
CA ASP A 424 -7.08 14.69 28.70
C ASP A 424 -8.55 14.28 28.71
N ARG A 425 -9.14 14.22 29.91
CA ARG A 425 -10.53 13.80 30.12
C ARG A 425 -11.54 14.68 29.39
N GLN A 426 -11.24 15.97 29.19
CA GLN A 426 -12.13 16.88 28.48
C GLN A 426 -12.16 16.54 26.97
N LEU A 427 -10.99 16.35 26.37
CA LEU A 427 -10.87 15.96 24.98
C LEU A 427 -11.47 14.55 24.74
N GLU A 428 -11.24 13.61 25.67
CA GLU A 428 -11.86 12.28 25.62
C GLU A 428 -13.39 12.36 25.64
N SER A 429 -13.96 13.13 26.56
CA SER A 429 -15.41 13.34 26.64
C SER A 429 -15.95 14.02 25.40
N LEU A 430 -15.25 15.01 24.85
CA LEU A 430 -15.61 15.72 23.62
C LEU A 430 -15.65 14.78 22.41
N LEU A 431 -14.64 13.93 22.25
CA LEU A 431 -14.57 12.93 21.18
C LEU A 431 -15.71 11.91 21.32
N GLN A 432 -15.98 11.44 22.54
CA GLN A 432 -17.06 10.50 22.80
C GLN A 432 -18.43 11.10 22.46
N GLN A 433 -18.74 12.30 22.95
CA GLN A 433 -19.99 12.99 22.66
C GLN A 433 -20.13 13.29 21.16
N SER A 434 -19.07 13.74 20.51
CA SER A 434 -19.08 14.00 19.06
C SER A 434 -19.39 12.73 18.27
N ARG A 435 -18.83 11.59 18.68
CA ARG A 435 -19.10 10.28 18.08
C ARG A 435 -20.56 9.88 18.27
N ASP A 436 -21.09 10.01 19.49
CA ASP A 436 -22.48 9.64 19.79
C ASP A 436 -23.48 10.47 18.97
N LEU A 437 -23.27 11.79 18.84
CA LEU A 437 -24.10 12.68 18.02
C LEU A 437 -24.03 12.30 16.53
N LEU A 438 -22.84 11.99 16.02
CA LEU A 438 -22.68 11.51 14.62
C LEU A 438 -23.32 10.13 14.40
N ASP A 439 -23.31 9.25 15.40
CA ASP A 439 -24.02 7.96 15.34
C ASP A 439 -25.54 8.17 15.30
N PHE A 440 -26.09 9.11 16.08
CA PHE A 440 -27.52 9.45 16.06
C PHE A 440 -27.90 10.07 14.72
N ALA A 441 -27.17 11.08 14.26
CA ALA A 441 -27.36 11.71 12.96
C ALA A 441 -27.28 10.69 11.80
N GLY A 442 -26.36 9.74 11.86
CA GLY A 442 -26.21 8.67 10.87
C GLY A 442 -27.40 7.72 10.82
N ARG A 443 -27.93 7.34 11.99
CA ARG A 443 -29.16 6.53 12.07
C ARG A 443 -30.36 7.26 11.53
N ALA A 444 -30.54 8.53 11.86
CA ALA A 444 -31.59 9.35 11.35
C ALA A 444 -31.49 9.55 9.81
N ALA A 445 -30.27 9.80 9.29
CA ALA A 445 -30.02 9.94 7.87
C ALA A 445 -30.31 8.64 7.08
N ASN A 446 -29.99 7.47 7.65
CA ASN A 446 -30.37 6.18 7.07
C ASN A 446 -31.89 6.02 7.00
N ARG A 447 -32.60 6.34 8.08
CA ARG A 447 -34.10 6.31 8.09
C ARG A 447 -34.67 7.25 7.03
N ALA A 448 -34.16 8.47 6.91
CA ALA A 448 -34.57 9.40 5.87
C ALA A 448 -34.34 8.83 4.46
N THR A 449 -33.17 8.22 4.21
CA THR A 449 -32.84 7.58 2.94
C THR A 449 -33.79 6.43 2.60
N GLU A 450 -34.07 5.56 3.56
CA GLU A 450 -35.01 4.44 3.43
C GLU A 450 -36.43 4.92 3.18
N ALA A 451 -36.90 5.93 3.91
CA ALA A 451 -38.21 6.52 3.75
C ALA A 451 -38.40 7.18 2.38
N ILE A 452 -37.39 7.94 1.89
CA ILE A 452 -37.38 8.54 0.55
C ILE A 452 -37.39 7.46 -0.54
N GLY A 453 -36.64 6.37 -0.38
CA GLY A 453 -36.59 5.23 -1.31
C GLY A 453 -37.85 4.34 -1.28
N SER A 454 -38.71 4.48 -0.28
CA SER A 454 -39.87 3.62 -0.09
C SER A 454 -40.92 3.81 -1.20
N PRO A 455 -41.66 2.74 -1.59
CA PRO A 455 -42.77 2.87 -2.54
C PRO A 455 -43.87 3.85 -2.06
N ALA A 456 -44.06 3.98 -0.75
CA ALA A 456 -45.06 4.85 -0.14
C ALA A 456 -44.81 6.33 -0.43
N SER A 457 -43.56 6.76 -0.51
CA SER A 457 -43.16 8.15 -0.83
C SER A 457 -43.63 8.61 -2.23
N ARG A 458 -43.86 7.65 -3.13
CA ARG A 458 -44.31 7.87 -4.53
C ARG A 458 -45.69 7.27 -4.80
N SER A 459 -46.47 6.92 -3.75
CA SER A 459 -47.79 6.32 -3.88
C SER A 459 -48.78 7.29 -4.50
N GLU A 460 -49.71 6.76 -5.33
CA GLU A 460 -50.87 7.53 -5.82
C GLU A 460 -51.92 7.75 -4.72
N ASN A 461 -51.86 6.98 -3.65
CA ASN A 461 -52.71 7.16 -2.47
C ASN A 461 -52.18 8.34 -1.65
N GLU A 462 -53.00 9.40 -1.56
CA GLU A 462 -52.65 10.65 -0.89
C GLU A 462 -52.33 10.45 0.59
N ALA A 463 -53.07 9.62 1.30
CA ALA A 463 -52.85 9.36 2.73
C ALA A 463 -51.54 8.59 3.00
N GLU A 464 -51.17 7.65 2.12
CA GLU A 464 -49.90 6.92 2.23
C GLU A 464 -48.69 7.82 1.91
N ARG A 465 -48.87 8.70 0.91
CA ARG A 465 -47.80 9.66 0.53
C ARG A 465 -47.60 10.72 1.61
N GLU A 466 -48.67 11.28 2.19
CA GLU A 466 -48.59 12.23 3.31
C GLU A 466 -47.92 11.62 4.53
N ALA A 467 -48.28 10.38 4.92
CA ALA A 467 -47.61 9.67 6.02
C ALA A 467 -46.13 9.47 5.75
N ALA A 468 -45.73 9.04 4.53
CA ALA A 468 -44.34 8.88 4.16
C ALA A 468 -43.55 10.22 4.13
N GLN A 469 -44.20 11.29 3.70
CA GLN A 469 -43.59 12.64 3.75
C GLN A 469 -43.37 13.12 5.19
N GLN A 470 -44.28 12.79 6.10
CA GLN A 470 -44.12 13.10 7.51
C GLN A 470 -42.94 12.32 8.12
N ASP A 471 -42.86 11.01 7.86
CA ASP A 471 -41.74 10.16 8.32
C ASP A 471 -40.38 10.67 7.79
N ILE A 472 -40.35 11.11 6.52
CA ILE A 472 -39.14 11.71 5.90
C ILE A 472 -38.79 13.01 6.63
N ALA A 473 -39.78 13.91 6.84
CA ALA A 473 -39.53 15.20 7.46
C ALA A 473 -39.05 15.05 8.91
N GLU A 474 -39.62 14.13 9.67
CA GLU A 474 -39.22 13.83 11.05
C GLU A 474 -37.77 13.30 11.09
N ALA A 475 -37.42 12.33 10.23
CA ALA A 475 -36.07 11.80 10.16
C ALA A 475 -35.04 12.85 9.71
N GLN A 476 -35.41 13.69 8.76
CA GLN A 476 -34.52 14.79 8.30
C GLN A 476 -34.35 15.88 9.36
N GLN A 477 -35.38 16.19 10.12
CA GLN A 477 -35.33 17.15 11.24
C GLN A 477 -34.38 16.61 12.32
N GLU A 478 -34.48 15.33 12.67
CA GLU A 478 -33.59 14.69 13.64
C GLU A 478 -32.11 14.74 13.19
N VAL A 479 -31.80 14.54 11.87
CA VAL A 479 -30.47 14.73 11.36
C VAL A 479 -29.97 16.16 11.61
N ARG A 480 -30.81 17.15 11.38
CA ARG A 480 -30.47 18.57 11.58
C ARG A 480 -30.21 18.89 13.05
N ASP A 481 -31.08 18.40 13.93
CA ASP A 481 -30.96 18.64 15.36
C ASP A 481 -29.66 18.06 15.92
N GLU A 482 -29.32 16.81 15.57
CA GLU A 482 -28.07 16.16 16.00
C GLU A 482 -26.81 16.84 15.43
N LEU A 483 -26.86 17.29 14.17
CA LEU A 483 -25.77 18.06 13.58
C LEU A 483 -25.63 19.45 14.21
N ALA A 484 -26.75 20.11 14.56
CA ALA A 484 -26.74 21.38 15.27
C ALA A 484 -26.16 21.23 16.68
N ASP A 485 -26.52 20.18 17.40
CA ASP A 485 -25.96 19.86 18.72
C ASP A 485 -24.44 19.58 18.64
N LEU A 486 -23.99 18.87 17.59
CA LEU A 486 -22.56 18.66 17.34
C LEU A 486 -21.83 19.97 17.09
N ILE A 487 -22.38 20.86 16.26
CA ILE A 487 -21.81 22.18 15.98
C ILE A 487 -21.69 22.99 17.28
N GLU A 488 -22.76 23.02 18.08
CA GLU A 488 -22.78 23.74 19.35
C GLU A 488 -21.80 23.16 20.37
N LEU A 489 -21.68 21.81 20.46
CA LEU A 489 -20.71 21.12 21.31
C LEU A 489 -19.27 21.53 20.95
N LEU A 490 -18.94 21.51 19.65
CA LEU A 490 -17.59 21.82 19.17
C LEU A 490 -17.26 23.32 19.24
N ASP A 491 -18.25 24.21 19.17
CA ASP A 491 -18.07 25.64 19.35
C ASP A 491 -17.75 26.01 20.80
N ARG A 492 -18.48 25.44 21.75
CA ARG A 492 -18.36 25.80 23.17
C ARG A 492 -17.00 25.48 23.78
N ASP A 493 -16.41 24.37 23.37
CA ASP A 493 -15.20 23.85 23.99
C ASP A 493 -13.91 24.48 23.50
N GLU A 494 -13.88 25.06 22.29
CA GLU A 494 -12.64 25.58 21.70
C GLU A 494 -12.06 26.73 22.51
N ASP A 495 -12.90 27.65 23.01
CA ASP A 495 -12.46 28.85 23.70
C ASP A 495 -12.01 28.63 25.15
N THR A 496 -12.71 27.79 25.89
CA THR A 496 -12.41 27.53 27.31
C THR A 496 -11.18 26.62 27.46
N TRP A 497 -11.05 25.62 26.63
CA TRP A 497 -9.96 24.66 26.71
C TRP A 497 -8.58 25.25 26.38
N VAL A 498 -8.47 26.04 25.30
CA VAL A 498 -7.19 26.66 24.91
C VAL A 498 -6.60 27.46 26.06
N VAL A 499 -7.45 28.17 26.78
CA VAL A 499 -7.02 28.99 27.92
C VAL A 499 -6.67 28.13 29.12
N THR A 500 -7.47 27.10 29.43
CA THR A 500 -7.21 26.15 30.52
C THR A 500 -5.87 25.45 30.34
N ARG A 501 -5.61 24.87 29.16
CA ARG A 501 -4.36 24.18 28.84
C ARG A 501 -3.15 25.11 28.86
N ARG A 502 -3.31 26.31 28.35
CA ARG A 502 -2.21 27.28 28.42
C ARG A 502 -1.86 27.65 29.87
N LEU A 503 -2.86 27.75 30.73
CA LEU A 503 -2.68 27.99 32.18
C LEU A 503 -1.99 26.79 32.86
N GLU A 504 -2.40 25.57 32.57
CA GLU A 504 -1.77 24.35 33.04
C GLU A 504 -0.31 24.25 32.62
N GLY A 505 -0.01 24.50 31.35
CA GLY A 505 1.35 24.53 30.81
C GLY A 505 2.25 25.55 31.49
N LEU A 506 1.76 26.78 31.71
CA LEU A 506 2.50 27.82 32.45
C LEU A 506 2.76 27.42 33.88
N MET A 507 1.78 26.80 34.53
CA MET A 507 1.93 26.31 35.95
C MET A 507 2.98 25.21 36.03
N GLU A 508 3.00 24.27 35.09
CA GLU A 508 3.99 23.18 35.09
C GLU A 508 5.40 23.73 34.81
N GLU A 509 5.57 24.61 33.81
CA GLU A 509 6.86 25.24 33.55
C GLU A 509 7.35 26.09 34.72
N GLN A 510 6.43 26.80 35.36
CA GLN A 510 6.77 27.58 36.59
C GLN A 510 7.25 26.65 37.72
N SER A 511 6.65 25.47 37.87
CA SER A 511 7.06 24.48 38.85
C SER A 511 8.44 23.88 38.51
N ARG A 512 8.68 23.52 37.27
CA ARG A 512 10.01 23.07 36.79
C ARG A 512 11.09 24.13 37.00
N LEU A 513 10.76 25.38 36.73
CA LEU A 513 11.68 26.49 36.93
C LEU A 513 12.00 26.68 38.42
N ALA A 514 11.01 26.52 39.32
CA ALA A 514 11.20 26.59 40.76
C ALA A 514 12.12 25.46 41.26
N GLU A 515 12.00 24.24 40.76
CA GLU A 515 12.88 23.12 41.03
C GLU A 515 14.32 23.38 40.57
N ALA A 516 14.50 23.83 39.33
CA ALA A 516 15.81 24.19 38.78
C ALA A 516 16.46 25.33 39.61
N THR A 517 15.67 26.33 40.02
CA THR A 517 16.12 27.41 40.90
C THR A 517 16.55 26.88 42.30
N ALA A 518 15.84 25.90 42.87
CA ALA A 518 16.22 25.25 44.11
C ALA A 518 17.55 24.48 43.98
N GLN A 519 17.73 23.72 42.91
CA GLN A 519 18.97 22.97 42.66
C GLN A 519 20.19 23.90 42.53
N LEU A 520 20.04 25.04 41.84
CA LEU A 520 21.10 26.03 41.75
C LEU A 520 21.32 26.71 43.10
N ALA A 521 20.26 27.00 43.88
CA ALA A 521 20.36 27.59 45.20
C ALA A 521 21.20 26.73 46.16
N ASP A 522 21.01 25.41 46.13
CA ASP A 522 21.77 24.49 46.98
C ASP A 522 23.26 24.44 46.63
N ARG A 523 23.61 24.62 45.35
CA ARG A 523 25.01 24.67 44.86
C ARG A 523 25.69 25.99 45.17
N THR A 524 24.96 27.08 45.23
CA THR A 524 25.50 28.45 45.34
C THR A 524 25.27 29.08 46.72
N VAL A 525 24.88 28.28 47.72
CA VAL A 525 24.63 28.77 49.11
C VAL A 525 25.84 29.53 49.63
N GLY A 526 25.62 30.78 50.08
CA GLY A 526 26.64 31.63 50.69
C GLY A 526 27.66 32.25 49.74
N GLN A 527 27.51 32.08 48.45
CA GLN A 527 28.37 32.68 47.43
C GLN A 527 27.80 34.02 46.95
N SER A 528 28.66 35.01 46.77
CA SER A 528 28.29 36.25 46.11
C SER A 528 28.34 36.08 44.58
N LEU A 529 27.69 36.97 43.81
CA LEU A 529 27.73 36.95 42.35
C LEU A 529 29.14 36.92 41.75
N SER A 530 30.12 37.54 42.45
CA SER A 530 31.52 37.57 42.05
C SER A 530 32.25 36.23 42.26
N ASP A 531 31.72 35.36 43.09
CA ASP A 531 32.36 34.12 43.52
C ASP A 531 31.79 32.90 42.73
N LEU A 532 30.75 33.10 41.94
CA LEU A 532 30.12 32.07 41.14
C LEU A 532 30.99 31.62 39.95
N SER A 533 30.92 30.34 39.64
CA SER A 533 31.53 29.79 38.45
C SER A 533 30.88 30.34 37.15
N ARG A 534 31.60 30.29 36.02
CA ARG A 534 31.02 30.71 34.74
C ARG A 534 29.78 29.91 34.37
N GLU A 535 29.75 28.64 34.74
CA GLU A 535 28.64 27.75 34.53
C GLU A 535 27.41 28.17 35.31
N ASP A 536 27.58 28.41 36.62
CA ASP A 536 26.49 28.88 37.50
C ASP A 536 25.97 30.26 37.10
N LEU A 537 26.85 31.18 36.65
CA LEU A 537 26.42 32.49 36.11
C LEU A 537 25.58 32.35 34.85
N THR A 538 25.94 31.41 33.97
CA THR A 538 25.17 31.14 32.75
C THR A 538 23.80 30.53 33.06
N GLU A 539 23.77 29.59 34.01
CA GLU A 539 22.51 28.97 34.47
C GLU A 539 21.61 29.98 35.17
N LEU A 540 22.16 30.85 36.01
CA LEU A 540 21.43 31.91 36.68
C LEU A 540 20.81 32.91 35.70
N ASP A 541 21.55 33.32 34.66
CA ASP A 541 21.03 34.21 33.62
C ASP A 541 19.94 33.52 32.79
N ARG A 542 20.08 32.22 32.53
CA ARG A 542 19.07 31.40 31.87
C ARG A 542 17.77 31.32 32.66
N LEU A 543 17.86 31.02 33.95
CA LEU A 543 16.69 30.96 34.84
C LEU A 543 15.97 32.33 34.95
N ALA A 544 16.73 33.42 35.08
CA ALA A 544 16.17 34.76 35.12
C ALA A 544 15.52 35.18 33.79
N ARG A 545 16.07 34.78 32.66
CA ARG A 545 15.45 35.03 31.34
C ARG A 545 14.17 34.22 31.19
N ARG A 546 14.20 32.90 31.47
CA ARG A 546 13.00 32.08 31.37
C ARG A 546 11.87 32.54 32.28
N GLN A 547 12.19 33.01 33.50
CA GLN A 547 11.19 33.58 34.38
C GLN A 547 10.53 34.86 33.80
N ARG A 548 11.28 35.70 33.08
CA ARG A 548 10.72 36.87 32.44
C ARG A 548 9.81 36.48 31.23
N GLU A 549 10.22 35.50 30.48
CA GLU A 549 9.41 34.95 29.38
C GLU A 549 8.08 34.39 29.90
N LEU A 550 8.12 33.55 30.95
CA LEU A 550 6.91 33.01 31.57
C LEU A 550 6.00 34.10 32.14
N ARG A 551 6.55 35.17 32.69
CA ARG A 551 5.77 36.34 33.16
C ARG A 551 5.04 37.00 31.99
N ASP A 552 5.73 37.23 30.87
CA ASP A 552 5.13 37.88 29.69
C ASP A 552 4.04 37.01 29.12
N GLU A 553 4.23 35.67 29.05
CA GLU A 553 3.21 34.71 28.65
C GLU A 553 2.01 34.69 29.60
N ALA A 554 2.22 34.72 30.91
CA ALA A 554 1.14 34.77 31.92
C ALA A 554 0.31 36.06 31.80
N ARG A 555 0.97 37.20 31.53
CA ARG A 555 0.29 38.48 31.32
C ARG A 555 -0.58 38.42 30.07
N GLN A 556 -0.05 37.92 28.96
CA GLN A 556 -0.83 37.74 27.73
C GLN A 556 -2.04 36.79 27.93
N LEU A 557 -1.87 35.75 28.75
CA LEU A 557 -2.96 34.85 29.09
C LEU A 557 -4.08 35.57 29.91
N ILE A 558 -3.74 36.41 30.85
CA ILE A 558 -4.73 37.20 31.62
C ILE A 558 -5.50 38.16 30.71
N ASP A 559 -4.81 38.83 29.74
CA ASP A 559 -5.45 39.68 28.78
C ASP A 559 -6.38 38.89 27.84
N ASN A 560 -5.96 37.71 27.35
CA ASN A 560 -6.77 36.81 26.54
C ASN A 560 -8.01 36.30 27.28
N LEU A 561 -7.87 35.97 28.61
CA LEU A 561 -8.99 35.56 29.45
C LEU A 561 -10.07 36.65 29.52
N ARG A 562 -9.68 37.92 29.60
CA ARG A 562 -10.63 39.03 29.62
C ARG A 562 -11.34 39.22 28.31
N GLU A 563 -10.59 39.24 27.22
CA GLU A 563 -11.11 39.40 25.86
C GLU A 563 -12.14 38.32 25.53
N ARG A 564 -11.79 37.05 25.80
CA ARG A 564 -12.69 35.91 25.58
C ARG A 564 -13.91 35.93 26.52
N ALA A 565 -13.72 36.31 27.77
CA ALA A 565 -14.85 36.50 28.71
C ALA A 565 -15.85 37.56 28.18
N GLN A 566 -15.40 38.60 27.51
CA GLN A 566 -16.27 39.61 26.90
C GLN A 566 -16.99 39.05 25.67
N SER A 567 -16.30 38.34 24.80
CA SER A 567 -16.91 37.76 23.58
C SER A 567 -17.94 36.69 23.90
N MET A 568 -17.73 35.91 24.96
CA MET A 568 -18.63 34.81 25.38
C MET A 568 -19.78 35.27 26.28
N GLU A 569 -19.85 36.53 26.68
CA GLU A 569 -20.84 37.01 27.68
C GLU A 569 -22.29 36.78 27.28
N ASN A 570 -22.58 36.80 25.98
CA ASN A 570 -23.93 36.56 25.43
C ASN A 570 -24.15 35.12 24.96
N VAL A 571 -23.09 34.32 24.81
CA VAL A 571 -23.15 32.94 24.29
C VAL A 571 -23.08 31.93 25.45
N ASP A 572 -22.11 32.05 26.34
CA ASP A 572 -21.97 31.25 27.55
C ASP A 572 -21.57 32.12 28.74
N GLN A 573 -22.58 32.67 29.43
CA GLN A 573 -22.42 33.58 30.54
C GLN A 573 -21.61 32.94 31.69
N ARG A 574 -21.63 31.61 31.87
CA ARG A 574 -20.91 30.91 32.94
C ARG A 574 -19.44 30.72 32.55
N ALA A 575 -19.14 30.23 31.39
CA ALA A 575 -17.75 30.16 30.93
C ALA A 575 -17.11 31.57 30.94
N ALA A 576 -17.81 32.57 30.49
CA ALA A 576 -17.41 33.97 30.58
C ALA A 576 -17.15 34.42 32.05
N SER A 577 -18.00 33.98 32.99
CA SER A 577 -17.84 34.27 34.40
C SER A 577 -16.59 33.58 34.99
N GLY A 578 -16.36 32.29 34.65
CA GLY A 578 -15.16 31.54 35.06
C GLY A 578 -13.87 32.20 34.59
N MET A 579 -13.80 32.55 33.29
CA MET A 579 -12.65 33.27 32.71
C MET A 579 -12.42 34.64 33.36
N ARG A 580 -13.50 35.37 33.61
CA ARG A 580 -13.44 36.68 34.27
C ARG A 580 -12.95 36.56 35.71
N ASN A 581 -13.39 35.56 36.46
CA ASN A 581 -12.94 35.28 37.82
C ASN A 581 -11.46 34.87 37.85
N ALA A 582 -11.04 33.97 36.96
CA ALA A 582 -9.65 33.56 36.81
C ALA A 582 -8.73 34.77 36.53
N ALA A 583 -9.09 35.60 35.54
CA ALA A 583 -8.33 36.82 35.24
C ALA A 583 -8.24 37.77 36.46
N ARG A 584 -9.36 37.99 37.15
CA ARG A 584 -9.41 38.79 38.38
C ARG A 584 -8.53 38.22 39.50
N THR A 585 -8.52 36.92 39.66
CA THR A 585 -7.67 36.23 40.64
C THR A 585 -6.19 36.43 40.35
N GLY A 586 -5.77 36.32 39.09
CA GLY A 586 -4.38 36.60 38.67
C GLY A 586 -3.95 38.03 38.98
N GLU A 587 -4.83 39.02 38.76
CA GLU A 587 -4.55 40.41 39.07
C GLU A 587 -4.55 40.75 40.56
N GLN A 588 -5.59 40.32 41.30
CA GLN A 588 -5.72 40.62 42.73
C GLN A 588 -4.60 39.97 43.55
N ARG A 589 -4.02 38.87 43.05
CA ARG A 589 -2.89 38.20 43.66
C ARG A 589 -1.54 38.65 43.12
N GLU A 590 -1.55 39.73 42.32
CA GLU A 590 -0.34 40.37 41.77
C GLU A 590 0.60 39.36 41.05
N LEU A 591 0.07 38.36 40.26
CA LEU A 591 0.84 37.32 39.61
C LEU A 591 2.02 37.88 38.76
N ASP A 592 1.78 38.93 37.99
CA ASP A 592 2.81 39.62 37.18
C ASP A 592 3.95 40.13 38.06
N ARG A 593 3.64 40.72 39.21
CA ARG A 593 4.60 41.30 40.15
C ARG A 593 5.41 40.18 40.87
N ASP A 594 4.77 39.11 41.27
CA ASP A 594 5.45 37.98 41.91
C ASP A 594 6.46 37.33 40.96
N MET A 595 6.07 37.13 39.68
CA MET A 595 6.95 36.58 38.66
C MET A 595 8.10 37.56 38.30
N GLN A 596 7.82 38.88 38.23
CA GLN A 596 8.87 39.89 38.03
C GLN A 596 9.87 39.90 39.20
N ASN A 597 9.39 39.91 40.42
CA ASN A 597 10.24 39.88 41.61
C ASN A 597 11.09 38.59 41.64
N ALA A 598 10.51 37.45 41.26
CA ALA A 598 11.24 36.19 41.18
C ALA A 598 12.38 36.27 40.14
N ALA A 599 12.15 36.85 38.95
CA ALA A 599 13.17 37.05 37.93
C ALA A 599 14.31 37.97 38.39
N GLU A 600 13.97 39.09 39.05
CA GLU A 600 14.96 40.04 39.59
C GLU A 600 15.80 39.43 40.69
N ARG A 601 15.18 38.68 41.62
CA ARG A 601 15.89 37.99 42.73
C ARG A 601 16.77 36.85 42.17
N ALA A 602 16.31 36.12 41.17
CA ALA A 602 17.12 35.12 40.50
C ALA A 602 18.37 35.77 39.88
N ALA A 603 18.24 36.87 39.17
CA ALA A 603 19.37 37.61 38.59
C ALA A 603 20.37 38.15 39.62
N GLN A 604 19.94 38.34 40.87
CA GLN A 604 20.77 38.80 42.01
C GLN A 604 21.36 37.64 42.87
N ASN A 605 21.25 36.40 42.43
CA ASN A 605 21.62 35.20 43.22
C ASN A 605 20.85 35.05 44.55
N GLN A 606 19.67 35.69 44.67
CA GLN A 606 18.76 35.51 45.80
C GLN A 606 17.80 34.35 45.54
N LEU A 607 18.34 33.17 45.25
CA LEU A 607 17.61 32.06 44.65
C LEU A 607 16.50 31.50 45.55
N ARG A 608 16.71 31.43 46.88
CA ARG A 608 15.64 31.00 47.80
C ARG A 608 14.44 31.96 47.81
N ALA A 609 14.68 33.25 47.71
CA ALA A 609 13.63 34.24 47.64
C ALA A 609 12.96 34.26 46.25
N ALA A 610 13.71 33.98 45.19
CA ALA A 610 13.18 33.75 43.84
C ALA A 610 12.26 32.51 43.82
N GLN A 611 12.69 31.39 44.38
CA GLN A 611 11.91 30.15 44.49
C GLN A 611 10.58 30.38 45.23
N GLN A 612 10.58 31.12 46.33
CA GLN A 612 9.34 31.47 47.04
C GLN A 612 8.35 32.24 46.12
N GLY A 613 8.83 33.23 45.37
CA GLY A 613 8.00 33.95 44.41
C GLY A 613 7.48 33.06 43.31
N GLN A 614 8.29 32.13 42.79
CA GLN A 614 7.91 31.16 41.81
C GLN A 614 6.81 30.21 42.32
N GLN A 615 6.91 29.74 43.54
CA GLN A 615 5.89 28.91 44.18
C GLN A 615 4.57 29.67 44.41
N GLN A 616 4.64 30.95 44.78
CA GLN A 616 3.47 31.81 44.93
C GLN A 616 2.77 32.02 43.58
N ALA A 617 3.53 32.25 42.51
CA ALA A 617 3.02 32.37 41.18
C ALA A 617 2.31 31.06 40.71
N ALA A 618 2.93 29.90 40.94
CA ALA A 618 2.31 28.60 40.65
C ALA A 618 1.00 28.39 41.43
N GLN A 619 0.96 28.71 42.71
CA GLN A 619 -0.26 28.65 43.54
C GLN A 619 -1.35 29.60 43.04
N THR A 620 -0.99 30.79 42.53
CA THR A 620 -1.95 31.73 41.98
C THR A 620 -2.53 31.17 40.67
N MET A 621 -1.71 30.64 39.80
CA MET A 621 -2.17 29.97 38.55
C MET A 621 -3.06 28.75 38.87
N GLN A 622 -2.74 27.96 39.88
CA GLN A 622 -3.58 26.83 40.31
C GLN A 622 -4.98 27.29 40.77
N ARG A 623 -5.07 28.44 41.45
CA ARG A 623 -6.38 29.01 41.84
C ARG A 623 -7.15 29.56 40.63
N MET A 624 -6.45 30.20 39.67
CA MET A 624 -7.09 30.61 38.40
C MET A 624 -7.71 29.42 37.70
N LEU A 625 -7.01 28.27 37.67
CA LEU A 625 -7.51 27.04 37.11
C LEU A 625 -8.74 26.50 37.86
N GLN A 626 -8.68 26.51 39.20
CA GLN A 626 -9.83 26.09 40.02
C GLN A 626 -11.08 26.93 39.77
N GLU A 627 -10.97 28.26 39.68
CA GLU A 627 -12.10 29.17 39.35
C GLU A 627 -12.76 28.81 38.00
N MET A 628 -11.97 28.40 37.01
CA MET A 628 -12.49 27.94 35.74
C MET A 628 -13.17 26.59 35.85
N GLN A 629 -12.58 25.62 36.58
CA GLN A 629 -13.11 24.27 36.75
C GLN A 629 -14.37 24.22 37.62
N GLU A 630 -14.42 24.97 38.73
CA GLU A 630 -15.61 25.04 39.61
C GLU A 630 -16.84 25.51 38.86
N THR A 631 -16.67 26.43 37.89
CA THR A 631 -17.76 26.92 37.05
C THR A 631 -18.27 25.83 36.12
N GLN A 632 -17.40 24.95 35.61
CA GLN A 632 -17.78 23.80 34.75
C GLN A 632 -18.46 22.69 35.56
N GLN A 633 -17.95 22.35 36.78
CA GLN A 633 -18.53 21.34 37.65
C GLN A 633 -19.92 21.73 38.12
N ALA A 634 -20.11 23.00 38.53
CA ALA A 634 -21.44 23.52 38.88
C ALA A 634 -22.48 23.42 37.75
N ARG A 635 -22.01 23.50 36.52
CA ARG A 635 -22.85 23.28 35.32
C ARG A 635 -23.25 21.81 35.17
N ALA A 636 -22.27 20.90 35.24
CA ALA A 636 -22.53 19.47 35.15
C ALA A 636 -23.52 18.99 36.20
N GLU A 637 -23.34 19.43 37.46
CA GLU A 637 -24.26 19.13 38.56
C GLU A 637 -25.69 19.69 38.32
N GLN A 638 -25.79 20.87 37.72
CA GLN A 638 -27.11 21.45 37.39
C GLN A 638 -27.79 20.70 36.26
N LEU A 639 -27.08 20.35 35.22
CA LEU A 639 -27.58 19.52 34.11
C LEU A 639 -28.03 18.15 34.63
N LEU A 640 -27.26 17.50 35.46
CA LEU A 640 -27.66 16.24 36.11
C LEU A 640 -28.92 16.38 36.95
N ARG A 641 -29.11 17.49 37.67
CA ARG A 641 -30.33 17.77 38.44
C ARG A 641 -31.54 18.02 37.51
N GLN A 642 -31.31 18.73 36.40
CA GLN A 642 -32.39 18.92 35.38
C GLN A 642 -32.76 17.61 34.70
N LEU A 643 -31.79 16.80 34.30
CA LEU A 643 -32.00 15.46 33.75
C LEU A 643 -32.76 14.55 34.74
N ALA A 644 -32.34 14.53 36.01
CA ALA A 644 -33.03 13.75 37.03
C ALA A 644 -34.49 14.20 37.21
N SER A 645 -34.77 15.52 37.16
CA SER A 645 -36.10 16.08 37.23
C SER A 645 -36.95 15.72 35.97
N LEU A 646 -36.30 15.69 34.79
CA LEU A 646 -36.92 15.31 33.53
C LEU A 646 -37.29 13.82 33.53
N ILE A 647 -36.37 12.96 33.96
CA ILE A 647 -36.58 11.52 34.10
C ILE A 647 -37.76 11.26 35.08
N GLU A 648 -37.78 11.93 36.26
CA GLU A 648 -38.87 11.80 37.21
C GLU A 648 -40.23 12.25 36.61
N SER A 649 -40.22 13.25 35.73
CA SER A 649 -41.42 13.73 35.04
C SER A 649 -41.87 12.72 33.99
N ILE A 650 -40.97 12.14 33.22
CA ILE A 650 -41.21 11.08 32.24
C ILE A 650 -41.77 9.81 32.94
N ASP A 651 -41.13 9.37 34.02
CA ASP A 651 -41.57 8.21 34.80
C ASP A 651 -43.00 8.41 35.33
N ARG A 652 -43.30 9.64 35.78
CA ARG A 652 -44.65 10.00 36.22
C ARG A 652 -45.70 9.94 35.11
N LEU A 653 -45.31 10.41 33.89
CA LEU A 653 -46.15 10.35 32.70
C LEU A 653 -46.39 8.90 32.24
N ILE A 654 -45.34 8.08 32.21
CA ILE A 654 -45.45 6.63 31.91
C ILE A 654 -46.39 5.96 32.87
N PHE A 655 -46.26 6.19 34.20
CA PHE A 655 -47.13 5.63 35.22
C PHE A 655 -48.62 6.04 35.02
N VAL A 656 -48.86 7.30 34.65
CA VAL A 656 -50.22 7.79 34.37
C VAL A 656 -50.76 7.12 33.10
N GLN A 657 -49.99 7.00 32.03
CA GLN A 657 -50.38 6.32 30.79
C GLN A 657 -50.65 4.83 31.01
N GLU A 658 -49.82 4.12 31.74
CA GLU A 658 -50.03 2.70 32.08
C GLU A 658 -51.34 2.50 32.84
N ASN A 659 -51.63 3.35 33.82
CA ASN A 659 -52.89 3.28 34.54
C ASN A 659 -54.11 3.54 33.67
N GLU A 660 -54.05 4.49 32.74
CA GLU A 660 -55.17 4.76 31.80
C GLU A 660 -55.33 3.63 30.76
N ILE A 661 -54.24 3.00 30.31
CA ILE A 661 -54.27 1.81 29.45
C ILE A 661 -54.97 0.63 30.17
N VAL A 662 -54.63 0.39 31.45
CA VAL A 662 -55.25 -0.64 32.26
C VAL A 662 -56.74 -0.32 32.49
N ALA A 663 -57.11 0.95 32.73
CA ALA A 663 -58.49 1.38 32.86
C ALA A 663 -59.29 1.21 31.56
N LEU A 664 -58.67 1.52 30.41
CA LEU A 664 -59.24 1.30 29.09
C LEU A 664 -59.51 -0.20 28.83
N ALA A 665 -58.51 -1.06 29.13
CA ALA A 665 -58.63 -2.50 28.97
C ALA A 665 -59.80 -3.07 29.77
N ARG A 666 -59.93 -2.66 31.04
CA ARG A 666 -61.10 -3.06 31.92
C ARG A 666 -62.41 -2.56 31.39
N ALA A 667 -62.51 -1.29 30.96
CA ALA A 667 -63.71 -0.74 30.40
C ALA A 667 -64.15 -1.47 29.11
N VAL A 668 -63.22 -1.95 28.30
CA VAL A 668 -63.51 -2.77 27.12
C VAL A 668 -64.00 -4.17 27.52
N GLU A 669 -63.41 -4.80 28.53
CA GLU A 669 -63.80 -6.12 29.04
C GLU A 669 -65.21 -6.07 29.66
N ASP A 670 -65.51 -5.01 30.42
CA ASP A 670 -66.78 -4.83 31.10
C ASP A 670 -67.92 -4.30 30.19
N GLY A 671 -67.61 -3.95 28.92
CA GLY A 671 -68.57 -3.38 27.98
C GLY A 671 -69.02 -1.96 28.34
N ASP A 672 -68.29 -1.23 29.17
CA ASP A 672 -68.54 0.16 29.57
C ASP A 672 -68.06 1.15 28.51
N PHE A 673 -68.89 1.45 27.52
CA PHE A 673 -68.60 2.41 26.46
C PHE A 673 -68.33 3.82 26.97
N THR A 674 -68.93 4.24 28.09
CA THR A 674 -68.70 5.56 28.67
C THR A 674 -67.35 5.65 29.40
N GLY A 675 -66.89 4.56 30.03
CA GLY A 675 -65.63 4.43 30.64
C GLY A 675 -64.50 4.40 29.59
N ARG A 676 -64.71 3.62 28.51
CA ARG A 676 -63.78 3.55 27.36
C ARG A 676 -63.54 4.92 26.74
N ASP A 677 -64.56 5.66 26.42
CA ASP A 677 -64.52 6.97 25.78
C ASP A 677 -63.78 8.00 26.68
N ARG A 678 -64.03 7.97 27.99
CA ARG A 678 -63.26 8.81 28.95
C ARG A 678 -61.78 8.46 29.04
N SER A 679 -61.44 7.18 29.06
CA SER A 679 -60.03 6.75 29.08
C SER A 679 -59.30 7.08 27.80
N MET A 680 -59.94 6.95 26.64
CA MET A 680 -59.41 7.37 25.35
C MET A 680 -59.12 8.88 25.28
N ILE A 681 -60.02 9.71 25.78
CA ILE A 681 -59.85 11.16 25.86
C ILE A 681 -58.63 11.52 26.75
N ARG A 682 -58.49 10.87 27.92
CA ARG A 682 -57.39 11.11 28.82
C ARG A 682 -56.03 10.65 28.23
N LEU A 683 -56.02 9.47 27.59
CA LEU A 683 -54.82 8.99 26.88
C LEU A 683 -54.38 10.00 25.80
N ASN A 684 -55.30 10.52 25.02
CA ASN A 684 -55.01 11.51 23.98
C ASN A 684 -54.56 12.84 24.58
N GLN A 685 -55.17 13.30 25.69
CA GLN A 685 -54.72 14.49 26.42
C GLN A 685 -53.31 14.31 27.02
N ASN A 686 -53.01 13.14 27.56
CA ASN A 686 -51.65 12.84 28.09
C ASN A 686 -50.63 12.76 27.01
N THR A 687 -50.94 12.19 25.84
CA THR A 687 -50.03 12.14 24.67
C THR A 687 -49.73 13.56 24.16
N GLN A 688 -50.77 14.44 24.11
CA GLN A 688 -50.55 15.84 23.70
C GLN A 688 -49.71 16.63 24.73
N ALA A 689 -49.86 16.32 26.04
CA ALA A 689 -49.03 16.94 27.08
C ALA A 689 -47.56 16.49 27.08
N VAL A 690 -47.25 15.34 26.46
CA VAL A 690 -45.89 14.84 26.26
C VAL A 690 -45.28 15.44 25.00
N ALA A 691 -46.07 15.71 23.98
CA ALA A 691 -45.63 16.27 22.69
C ALA A 691 -45.42 17.81 22.69
N GLY A 692 -45.96 18.50 23.69
CA GLY A 692 -45.80 19.94 23.91
C GLY A 692 -44.85 20.25 25.06
#